data_fe15ab68e5381ee0628ef268c8eb497f
#
_entry.id   fe15ab68e5381ee0628ef268c8eb497f
#
_cell.length_a   1.000
_cell.length_b   1.000
_cell.length_c   1.000
_cell.angle_alpha   90.00
_cell.angle_beta   90.00
_cell.angle_gamma   90.00
#
_symmetry.space_group_name_H-M   'P 1'
#
loop_
_entity.id
_entity.type
_entity.pdbx_description
1 polymer ?
#
loop_
_entity_poly.entity_id
_entity_poly.type
_entity_poly.pdbx_seq_one_letter_code
_entity_poly.pdbx_strand_id
1 'polypeptide(L)'
;MKIPVAAGALALLFAPGLVHAAIPAPITPAWTEVAPGVWKTTVGQSESLTLLGAAGGSPSLAALARLPAPPFPLNPTEIEGRTFNAKTTLRFPLGGDEDIYGLGVDFSSMRRNGAVFELHVDHWDSRRAITGRTHAPVPLYVSTKGFAVLFDTARYLKVTVGHGVRLAAKDKPPVIDRTTNTIIPAEPGAAPVNARWESQPRSDSIEVLAHSPGMDVYVFAGPSPLDAVRRYNLFSGGGALPPKWGLGFLNRVRTRYTAAQVLADVAEFKHHGIPLDMIGLEPGWMDHAYPCSLNWDMSRFPDPKSFLDQLAAAGVRANLWFNPYVGPPSIPLYQKLLPYAGTHLVWNGIVPDYSLPEAQTILADHLKRNVLDLNPAAIGGFKIDEVDGSDKYLWPDTALFPSGRDGEQLRQTYGLLVQKTVFDLFHKTNRRTMGQIRGTNAGAAPYPFVIYNDNYEFADYITALANSGFAGVLWSPEVRGSKSGEDMLRRTQAVCFSPLALYNGWASDEKLWSHPDVNDYIRDAIVLRGRLLPYLYNTFAQYRHEGTPPIRPMQLAAGVSTEASMTATGKLDATANPYEVPPAAREVKDQYMFGDSLLVAPIPPDVKTRKVLLPAGKWYDFHTGKFAGANETIEVTPSLATIPVFVKDGALIPMIEPRLHAPAAGETVALEIRHYGEAPGQLSLYDDDGETFDFEKGNFSWTGFTATQDTTGKWLGKITPDTTGKPWSYSAVKWTFISPLDAK
;
A
#
# COMPACT_ATOMS: atom_id res chain seq x y z
N MET A 1 -71.21 47.26 29.29
CA MET A 1 -69.98 47.86 28.80
C MET A 1 -69.51 47.03 27.65
N LYS A 2 -69.76 47.41 26.42
CA LYS A 2 -69.46 46.66 25.20
C LYS A 2 -68.10 47.16 24.66
N ILE A 3 -67.16 46.24 24.54
CA ILE A 3 -65.83 46.50 23.89
C ILE A 3 -65.97 46.06 22.42
N PRO A 4 -65.62 46.91 21.40
CA PRO A 4 -65.65 46.52 20.04
C PRO A 4 -64.41 45.72 19.65
N VAL A 5 -64.60 44.58 18.95
CA VAL A 5 -63.55 43.80 18.34
C VAL A 5 -63.21 44.44 17.00
N ALA A 6 -62.00 44.93 16.82
CA ALA A 6 -61.47 45.37 15.53
C ALA A 6 -60.85 44.19 14.79
N ALA A 7 -61.44 43.89 13.64
CA ALA A 7 -60.89 42.90 12.71
C ALA A 7 -59.73 43.52 11.91
N GLY A 8 -58.49 43.18 12.25
CA GLY A 8 -57.30 43.52 11.44
C GLY A 8 -57.08 42.45 10.38
N ALA A 9 -57.22 42.83 9.12
CA ALA A 9 -56.85 41.97 7.97
C ALA A 9 -55.33 41.89 7.87
N LEU A 10 -54.77 40.71 8.17
CA LEU A 10 -53.36 40.41 7.95
C LEU A 10 -53.12 40.10 6.46
N ALA A 11 -52.59 41.08 5.72
CA ALA A 11 -52.15 40.86 4.35
C ALA A 11 -50.85 40.01 4.41
N LEU A 12 -50.97 38.73 4.01
CA LEU A 12 -49.81 37.89 3.73
C LEU A 12 -49.14 38.42 2.46
N LEU A 13 -48.03 39.14 2.68
CA LEU A 13 -47.07 39.41 1.62
C LEU A 13 -46.40 38.09 1.24
N PHE A 14 -46.81 37.51 0.14
CA PHE A 14 -46.04 36.46 -0.50
C PHE A 14 -44.70 37.07 -0.92
N ALA A 15 -43.62 36.66 -0.26
CA ALA A 15 -42.28 36.93 -0.72
C ALA A 15 -42.08 36.25 -2.08
N PRO A 16 -41.51 36.97 -3.06
CA PRO A 16 -41.23 36.33 -4.35
C PRO A 16 -40.20 35.23 -4.21
N GLY A 17 -40.47 34.17 -4.89
CA GLY A 17 -39.77 32.91 -5.02
C GLY A 17 -38.33 32.82 -4.51
N LEU A 18 -38.11 31.78 -3.76
CA LEU A 18 -36.77 31.18 -3.63
C LEU A 18 -36.24 30.96 -5.06
N VAL A 19 -35.41 31.90 -5.51
CA VAL A 19 -34.57 31.67 -6.69
C VAL A 19 -33.68 30.51 -6.33
N HIS A 20 -34.02 29.32 -6.81
CA HIS A 20 -33.08 28.23 -6.80
C HIS A 20 -31.88 28.71 -7.60
N ALA A 21 -30.75 28.94 -6.90
CA ALA A 21 -29.52 29.28 -7.58
C ALA A 21 -29.26 28.20 -8.63
N ALA A 22 -29.25 28.61 -9.90
CA ALA A 22 -29.00 27.67 -11.00
C ALA A 22 -27.64 26.99 -10.74
N ILE A 23 -27.58 25.69 -10.91
CA ILE A 23 -26.32 24.95 -10.84
C ILE A 23 -25.38 25.59 -11.88
N PRO A 24 -24.18 26.05 -11.48
CA PRO A 24 -23.22 26.67 -12.40
C PRO A 24 -22.90 25.76 -13.59
N ALA A 25 -22.68 26.35 -14.75
CA ALA A 25 -22.19 25.59 -15.91
C ALA A 25 -20.84 24.93 -15.57
N PRO A 26 -20.54 23.74 -16.10
CA PRO A 26 -19.23 23.14 -15.95
C PRO A 26 -18.17 24.02 -16.61
N ILE A 27 -16.98 24.00 -16.03
CA ILE A 27 -15.78 24.61 -16.59
C ILE A 27 -14.83 23.53 -17.11
N THR A 28 -14.09 23.83 -18.16
CA THR A 28 -12.94 23.03 -18.58
C THR A 28 -11.73 23.46 -17.75
N PRO A 29 -11.16 22.58 -16.90
CA PRO A 29 -10.02 22.97 -16.07
C PRO A 29 -8.77 23.27 -16.91
N ALA A 30 -8.03 24.31 -16.55
CA ALA A 30 -6.73 24.61 -17.14
C ALA A 30 -5.64 23.79 -16.44
N TRP A 31 -4.77 23.17 -17.20
CA TRP A 31 -3.69 22.32 -16.71
C TRP A 31 -2.33 23.00 -16.85
N THR A 32 -1.50 22.87 -15.81
CA THR A 32 -0.11 23.38 -15.79
C THR A 32 0.82 22.23 -15.44
N GLU A 33 1.88 22.06 -16.22
CA GLU A 33 2.93 21.11 -15.88
C GLU A 33 3.75 21.65 -14.71
N VAL A 34 3.77 20.88 -13.60
CA VAL A 34 4.44 21.26 -12.33
C VAL A 34 5.71 20.48 -12.08
N ALA A 35 5.90 19.38 -12.77
CA ALA A 35 7.12 18.60 -12.84
C ALA A 35 7.11 17.77 -14.13
N PRO A 36 8.25 17.21 -14.60
CA PRO A 36 8.29 16.45 -15.86
C PRO A 36 7.21 15.36 -15.94
N GLY A 37 6.23 15.54 -16.84
CA GLY A 37 5.08 14.65 -17.05
C GLY A 37 4.05 14.65 -15.91
N VAL A 38 4.06 15.67 -15.06
CA VAL A 38 3.06 15.86 -13.98
C VAL A 38 2.34 17.18 -14.19
N TRP A 39 1.04 17.12 -14.41
CA TRP A 39 0.20 18.31 -14.58
C TRP A 39 -0.73 18.49 -13.38
N LYS A 40 -0.96 19.73 -13.06
CA LYS A 40 -1.85 20.14 -11.98
C LYS A 40 -2.95 21.05 -12.50
N THR A 41 -4.13 20.92 -11.94
CA THR A 41 -5.21 21.91 -11.98
C THR A 41 -5.81 22.09 -10.60
N THR A 42 -6.48 23.23 -10.38
CA THR A 42 -7.30 23.46 -9.19
C THR A 42 -8.71 23.79 -9.66
N VAL A 43 -9.68 23.06 -9.14
CA VAL A 43 -11.11 23.32 -9.38
C VAL A 43 -11.72 23.91 -8.12
N GLY A 44 -12.25 25.14 -8.21
CA GLY A 44 -12.72 25.88 -7.07
C GLY A 44 -11.59 26.45 -6.19
N GLN A 45 -11.80 26.50 -4.89
CA GLN A 45 -10.83 26.95 -3.90
C GLN A 45 -10.35 25.76 -3.06
N SER A 46 -9.11 25.31 -3.29
CA SER A 46 -8.52 24.19 -2.54
C SER A 46 -8.38 24.58 -1.05
N GLU A 47 -8.63 23.61 -0.18
CA GLU A 47 -8.44 23.79 1.27
C GLU A 47 -6.95 23.71 1.62
N SER A 48 -6.58 24.32 2.74
CA SER A 48 -5.17 24.42 3.18
C SER A 48 -4.55 23.08 3.60
N LEU A 49 -5.35 22.10 4.02
CA LEU A 49 -4.90 20.74 4.29
C LEU A 49 -5.26 19.84 3.11
N THR A 50 -4.25 19.34 2.43
CA THR A 50 -4.35 18.30 1.39
C THR A 50 -3.59 17.06 1.81
N LEU A 51 -3.77 15.95 1.10
CA LEU A 51 -3.07 14.69 1.39
C LEU A 51 -1.56 14.82 1.14
N LEU A 52 -1.16 15.39 0.00
CA LEU A 52 0.25 15.63 -0.32
C LEU A 52 0.88 16.65 0.64
N GLY A 53 0.10 17.67 1.05
CA GLY A 53 0.52 18.64 2.07
C GLY A 53 0.75 17.98 3.44
N ALA A 54 -0.14 17.09 3.86
CA ALA A 54 0.01 16.31 5.11
C ALA A 54 1.21 15.35 5.05
N ALA A 55 1.42 14.71 3.89
CA ALA A 55 2.59 13.86 3.66
C ALA A 55 3.90 14.67 3.71
N GLY A 56 3.92 15.87 3.15
CA GLY A 56 5.09 16.75 3.19
C GLY A 56 6.29 16.24 2.39
N GLY A 57 6.10 15.28 1.48
CA GLY A 57 7.13 14.80 0.56
C GLY A 57 7.51 15.87 -0.46
N SER A 58 8.76 15.87 -0.89
CA SER A 58 9.24 16.75 -1.97
C SER A 58 9.50 15.94 -3.23
N PRO A 59 9.04 16.40 -4.41
CA PRO A 59 9.26 15.69 -5.67
C PRO A 59 10.74 15.41 -5.96
N SER A 60 11.05 14.18 -6.35
CA SER A 60 12.37 13.76 -6.80
C SER A 60 12.62 14.22 -8.26
N LEU A 61 12.80 15.53 -8.48
CA LEU A 61 12.83 16.15 -9.81
C LEU A 61 13.87 15.52 -10.75
N ALA A 62 15.06 15.22 -10.26
CA ALA A 62 16.12 14.58 -11.05
C ALA A 62 15.74 13.17 -11.51
N ALA A 63 14.99 12.41 -10.70
CA ALA A 63 14.50 11.09 -11.08
C ALA A 63 13.31 11.21 -12.05
N LEU A 64 12.40 12.16 -11.83
CA LEU A 64 11.29 12.44 -12.73
C LEU A 64 11.78 12.83 -14.14
N ALA A 65 12.86 13.61 -14.23
CA ALA A 65 13.44 14.02 -15.51
C ALA A 65 14.07 12.85 -16.31
N ARG A 66 14.36 11.72 -15.68
CA ARG A 66 14.85 10.51 -16.37
C ARG A 66 13.75 9.65 -16.97
N LEU A 67 12.50 9.81 -16.50
CA LEU A 67 11.37 9.09 -17.06
C LEU A 67 10.95 9.72 -18.39
N PRO A 68 10.48 8.92 -19.37
CA PRO A 68 9.85 9.46 -20.57
C PRO A 68 8.73 10.42 -20.19
N ALA A 69 8.74 11.64 -20.72
CA ALA A 69 7.71 12.65 -20.45
C ALA A 69 6.78 12.78 -21.68
N PRO A 70 5.71 11.98 -21.80
CA PRO A 70 4.74 12.15 -22.85
C PRO A 70 3.94 13.44 -22.64
N PRO A 71 3.27 13.98 -23.66
CA PRO A 71 2.38 15.12 -23.51
C PRO A 71 1.22 14.79 -22.57
N PHE A 72 0.42 15.81 -22.25
CA PHE A 72 -0.79 15.63 -21.44
C PHE A 72 -1.67 14.50 -22.04
N PRO A 73 -2.02 13.46 -21.25
CA PRO A 73 -2.53 12.22 -21.83
C PRO A 73 -4.04 12.22 -22.10
N LEU A 74 -4.75 13.25 -21.68
CA LEU A 74 -6.20 13.37 -21.81
C LEU A 74 -6.56 14.51 -22.77
N ASN A 75 -7.78 14.47 -23.33
CA ASN A 75 -8.34 15.62 -24.02
C ASN A 75 -8.89 16.63 -22.97
N PRO A 76 -8.25 17.80 -22.78
CA PRO A 76 -8.71 18.75 -21.75
C PRO A 76 -10.16 19.21 -21.93
N THR A 77 -10.68 19.23 -23.17
CA THR A 77 -12.05 19.68 -23.46
C THR A 77 -13.14 18.69 -23.05
N GLU A 78 -12.73 17.44 -22.74
CA GLU A 78 -13.63 16.38 -22.26
C GLU A 78 -13.65 16.28 -20.74
N ILE A 79 -12.80 17.08 -20.05
CA ILE A 79 -12.75 17.12 -18.60
C ILE A 79 -13.61 18.28 -18.12
N GLU A 80 -14.56 17.99 -17.25
CA GLU A 80 -15.46 18.98 -16.69
C GLU A 80 -15.23 19.12 -15.18
N GLY A 81 -15.16 20.36 -14.72
CA GLY A 81 -15.13 20.72 -13.31
C GLY A 81 -16.31 21.60 -12.93
N ARG A 82 -16.80 21.49 -11.71
CA ARG A 82 -17.89 22.34 -11.21
C ARG A 82 -17.80 22.47 -9.70
N THR A 83 -18.04 23.70 -9.20
CA THR A 83 -18.13 23.96 -7.77
C THR A 83 -19.46 24.66 -7.47
N PHE A 84 -20.22 24.14 -6.53
CA PHE A 84 -21.50 24.72 -6.10
C PHE A 84 -21.88 24.23 -4.70
N ASN A 85 -22.42 25.11 -3.89
CA ASN A 85 -22.90 24.79 -2.52
C ASN A 85 -21.89 23.97 -1.71
N ALA A 86 -20.63 24.42 -1.68
CA ALA A 86 -19.50 23.75 -1.02
C ALA A 86 -19.29 22.29 -1.48
N LYS A 87 -19.65 21.98 -2.71
CA LYS A 87 -19.38 20.69 -3.37
C LYS A 87 -18.55 20.94 -4.62
N THR A 88 -17.56 20.10 -4.83
CA THR A 88 -16.78 20.06 -6.07
C THR A 88 -17.04 18.76 -6.78
N THR A 89 -17.36 18.83 -8.07
CA THR A 89 -17.53 17.68 -8.93
C THR A 89 -16.55 17.75 -10.09
N LEU A 90 -16.07 16.59 -10.50
CA LEU A 90 -15.20 16.40 -11.66
C LEU A 90 -15.73 15.25 -12.49
N ARG A 91 -15.56 15.35 -13.81
CA ARG A 91 -15.87 14.30 -14.77
C ARG A 91 -14.68 14.12 -15.69
N PHE A 92 -14.21 12.90 -15.82
CA PHE A 92 -13.17 12.49 -16.75
C PHE A 92 -13.75 11.52 -17.79
N PRO A 93 -13.30 11.55 -19.04
CA PRO A 93 -13.69 10.55 -20.02
C PRO A 93 -13.18 9.16 -19.65
N LEU A 94 -13.94 8.12 -19.99
CA LEU A 94 -13.59 6.73 -19.81
C LEU A 94 -13.81 5.98 -21.12
N GLY A 95 -12.74 5.46 -21.71
CA GLY A 95 -12.81 4.67 -22.94
C GLY A 95 -13.51 3.32 -22.74
N GLY A 96 -14.16 2.81 -23.78
CA GLY A 96 -14.84 1.51 -23.72
C GLY A 96 -13.89 0.31 -23.52
N ASP A 97 -12.63 0.48 -23.91
CA ASP A 97 -11.53 -0.49 -23.80
C ASP A 97 -10.55 -0.14 -22.67
N GLU A 98 -10.92 0.78 -21.79
CA GLU A 98 -10.08 1.29 -20.72
C GLU A 98 -10.45 0.63 -19.39
N ASP A 99 -9.47 0.01 -18.73
CA ASP A 99 -9.59 -0.47 -17.37
C ASP A 99 -8.95 0.51 -16.39
N ILE A 100 -9.60 0.66 -15.25
CA ILE A 100 -9.18 1.53 -14.14
C ILE A 100 -8.81 0.68 -12.94
N TYR A 101 -7.66 1.00 -12.33
CA TYR A 101 -7.11 0.39 -11.12
C TYR A 101 -6.85 1.45 -10.05
N GLY A 102 -6.42 1.04 -8.86
CA GLY A 102 -6.12 1.96 -7.75
C GLY A 102 -7.34 2.28 -6.90
N LEU A 103 -7.58 3.55 -6.57
CA LEU A 103 -8.59 4.01 -5.61
C LEU A 103 -8.48 3.30 -4.24
N GLY A 104 -7.25 3.24 -3.74
CA GLY A 104 -6.90 2.65 -2.45
C GLY A 104 -6.55 1.17 -2.50
N VAL A 105 -6.22 0.64 -1.33
CA VAL A 105 -5.94 -0.80 -1.13
C VAL A 105 -7.26 -1.55 -0.99
N ASP A 106 -7.54 -2.43 -1.93
CA ASP A 106 -8.75 -3.24 -1.99
C ASP A 106 -8.41 -4.72 -1.77
N PHE A 107 -9.31 -5.47 -1.16
CA PHE A 107 -9.14 -6.86 -0.77
C PHE A 107 -9.85 -7.85 -1.71
N SER A 108 -10.64 -7.35 -2.64
CA SER A 108 -11.56 -8.19 -3.43
C SER A 108 -11.27 -8.19 -4.92
N SER A 109 -10.84 -7.06 -5.49
CA SER A 109 -10.72 -6.85 -6.93
C SER A 109 -9.52 -5.97 -7.27
N MET A 110 -8.99 -6.11 -8.49
CA MET A 110 -8.01 -5.18 -9.06
C MET A 110 -8.70 -4.07 -9.85
N ARG A 111 -9.71 -4.43 -10.65
CA ARG A 111 -10.42 -3.56 -11.58
C ARG A 111 -11.52 -2.76 -10.89
N ARG A 112 -11.66 -1.49 -11.25
CA ARG A 112 -12.62 -0.54 -10.66
C ARG A 112 -13.83 -0.22 -11.51
N ASN A 113 -13.81 -0.57 -12.80
CA ASN A 113 -14.90 -0.26 -13.71
C ASN A 113 -16.23 -0.88 -13.28
N GLY A 114 -17.30 -0.09 -13.38
CA GLY A 114 -18.65 -0.49 -13.04
C GLY A 114 -18.99 -0.38 -11.55
N ALA A 115 -18.15 0.29 -10.73
CA ALA A 115 -18.36 0.42 -9.30
C ALA A 115 -18.36 1.87 -8.81
N VAL A 116 -18.85 2.06 -7.59
CA VAL A 116 -18.87 3.32 -6.85
C VAL A 116 -18.06 3.15 -5.59
N PHE A 117 -17.13 4.08 -5.34
CA PHE A 117 -16.23 4.07 -4.19
C PHE A 117 -16.47 5.31 -3.33
N GLU A 118 -16.54 5.12 -2.02
CA GLU A 118 -16.52 6.18 -1.02
C GLU A 118 -15.16 6.12 -0.31
N LEU A 119 -14.21 6.92 -0.78
CA LEU A 119 -12.83 6.89 -0.30
C LEU A 119 -12.75 7.52 1.11
N HIS A 120 -12.58 6.66 2.08
CA HIS A 120 -12.67 6.99 3.49
C HIS A 120 -11.71 6.09 4.29
N VAL A 121 -10.86 6.68 5.13
CA VAL A 121 -10.02 5.90 6.05
C VAL A 121 -10.92 5.20 7.05
N ASP A 122 -10.99 3.88 6.94
CA ASP A 122 -11.81 3.03 7.80
C ASP A 122 -11.32 1.57 7.73
N HIS A 123 -11.32 0.86 8.84
CA HIS A 123 -10.99 -0.56 8.88
C HIS A 123 -12.24 -1.47 8.83
N TRP A 124 -13.42 -0.92 9.02
CA TRP A 124 -14.66 -1.69 9.20
C TRP A 124 -15.03 -2.53 8.00
N ASP A 125 -14.84 -2.00 6.80
CA ASP A 125 -15.26 -2.63 5.56
C ASP A 125 -14.14 -3.39 4.83
N SER A 126 -12.99 -3.58 5.45
CA SER A 126 -11.87 -4.30 4.83
C SER A 126 -12.22 -5.71 4.32
N ARG A 127 -13.29 -6.33 4.82
CA ARG A 127 -13.80 -7.63 4.37
C ARG A 127 -14.84 -7.54 3.25
N ARG A 128 -15.31 -6.33 2.91
CA ARG A 128 -16.37 -6.10 1.91
C ARG A 128 -16.01 -4.99 0.93
N ALA A 129 -14.77 -4.76 0.74
CA ALA A 129 -14.10 -3.57 0.25
C ALA A 129 -14.36 -3.19 -1.21
N ILE A 130 -15.57 -3.37 -1.71
CA ILE A 130 -16.01 -2.73 -2.95
C ILE A 130 -16.43 -1.27 -2.69
N THR A 131 -16.34 -0.81 -1.44
CA THR A 131 -16.89 0.49 -1.04
C THR A 131 -15.88 1.62 -1.10
N GLY A 132 -14.57 1.35 -1.11
CA GLY A 132 -13.52 2.37 -1.00
C GLY A 132 -13.18 2.76 0.44
N ARG A 133 -13.89 2.20 1.45
CA ARG A 133 -13.60 2.38 2.87
C ARG A 133 -12.53 1.38 3.28
N THR A 134 -11.32 1.86 3.52
CA THR A 134 -10.13 1.01 3.72
C THR A 134 -9.08 1.72 4.56
N HIS A 135 -8.06 0.98 5.00
CA HIS A 135 -6.90 1.52 5.72
C HIS A 135 -6.10 2.56 4.92
N ALA A 136 -6.13 2.48 3.60
CA ALA A 136 -5.46 3.44 2.71
C ALA A 136 -6.34 3.73 1.48
N PRO A 137 -7.34 4.60 1.61
CA PRO A 137 -8.22 5.00 0.51
C PRO A 137 -7.56 6.04 -0.39
N VAL A 138 -6.38 5.73 -0.88
CA VAL A 138 -5.58 6.64 -1.72
C VAL A 138 -6.39 7.05 -2.95
N PRO A 139 -6.71 8.35 -3.13
CA PRO A 139 -7.57 8.81 -4.21
C PRO A 139 -6.81 8.97 -5.53
N LEU A 140 -6.08 7.91 -5.89
CA LEU A 140 -5.32 7.77 -7.12
C LEU A 140 -5.94 6.66 -7.96
N TYR A 141 -6.41 6.97 -9.15
CA TYR A 141 -6.72 5.93 -10.13
C TYR A 141 -5.64 5.83 -11.20
N VAL A 142 -5.45 4.63 -11.71
CA VAL A 142 -4.47 4.30 -12.75
C VAL A 142 -5.21 3.71 -13.95
N SER A 143 -4.98 4.29 -15.13
CA SER A 143 -5.59 3.88 -16.38
C SER A 143 -4.66 2.99 -17.20
N THR A 144 -5.24 1.97 -17.86
CA THR A 144 -4.51 1.17 -18.88
C THR A 144 -4.01 1.99 -20.06
N LYS A 145 -4.47 3.23 -20.22
CA LYS A 145 -3.99 4.17 -21.25
C LYS A 145 -2.65 4.85 -20.88
N GLY A 146 -2.03 4.48 -19.76
CA GLY A 146 -0.70 4.98 -19.37
C GLY A 146 -0.72 6.29 -18.60
N PHE A 147 -1.75 6.58 -17.84
CA PHE A 147 -1.78 7.73 -16.93
C PHE A 147 -2.42 7.38 -15.59
N ALA A 148 -2.18 8.24 -14.60
CA ALA A 148 -2.85 8.17 -13.32
C ALA A 148 -3.37 9.55 -12.92
N VAL A 149 -4.44 9.60 -12.14
CA VAL A 149 -5.04 10.85 -11.64
C VAL A 149 -5.20 10.79 -10.14
N LEU A 150 -4.67 11.80 -9.44
CA LEU A 150 -4.78 11.97 -8.00
C LEU A 150 -5.70 13.16 -7.69
N PHE A 151 -6.64 12.94 -6.79
CA PHE A 151 -7.48 13.99 -6.21
C PHE A 151 -6.93 14.38 -4.85
N ASP A 152 -6.21 15.50 -4.77
CA ASP A 152 -5.50 15.92 -3.56
C ASP A 152 -6.39 16.78 -2.67
N THR A 153 -7.19 16.12 -1.86
CA THR A 153 -8.04 16.71 -0.84
C THR A 153 -8.08 15.83 0.41
N ALA A 154 -8.19 16.45 1.58
CA ALA A 154 -8.41 15.76 2.85
C ALA A 154 -9.90 15.50 3.14
N ARG A 155 -10.78 15.60 2.13
CA ARG A 155 -12.21 15.28 2.22
C ARG A 155 -12.49 13.88 1.72
N TYR A 156 -13.59 13.30 2.16
CA TYR A 156 -14.10 12.07 1.59
C TYR A 156 -14.47 12.28 0.13
N LEU A 157 -14.18 11.30 -0.68
CA LEU A 157 -14.48 11.34 -2.10
C LEU A 157 -15.45 10.23 -2.46
N LYS A 158 -16.48 10.59 -3.22
CA LYS A 158 -17.28 9.59 -3.94
C LYS A 158 -16.81 9.54 -5.39
N VAL A 159 -16.30 8.38 -5.79
CA VAL A 159 -15.80 8.15 -7.15
C VAL A 159 -16.66 7.09 -7.83
N THR A 160 -17.25 7.44 -8.96
CA THR A 160 -18.08 6.55 -9.79
C THR A 160 -17.31 6.22 -11.06
N VAL A 161 -16.97 4.96 -11.27
CA VAL A 161 -16.15 4.52 -12.41
C VAL A 161 -17.02 3.77 -13.41
N GLY A 162 -17.46 4.47 -14.47
CA GLY A 162 -18.26 3.87 -15.52
C GLY A 162 -19.58 3.24 -15.04
N HIS A 163 -20.14 3.75 -13.94
CA HIS A 163 -21.38 3.29 -13.34
C HIS A 163 -22.36 4.46 -13.20
N GLY A 164 -23.64 4.23 -13.43
CA GLY A 164 -24.67 5.23 -13.20
C GLY A 164 -25.13 5.97 -14.45
N VAL A 165 -25.51 7.22 -14.29
CA VAL A 165 -26.26 7.98 -15.31
C VAL A 165 -25.36 8.42 -16.46
N ARG A 166 -25.82 8.17 -17.68
CA ARG A 166 -25.25 8.76 -18.90
C ARG A 166 -25.63 10.24 -18.97
N LEU A 167 -24.67 11.13 -18.82
CA LEU A 167 -24.92 12.57 -19.00
C LEU A 167 -24.83 13.02 -20.45
N ALA A 168 -24.09 12.34 -21.31
CA ALA A 168 -23.82 12.71 -22.68
C ALA A 168 -24.17 11.63 -23.72
N ALA A 169 -24.93 10.61 -23.34
CA ALA A 169 -25.30 9.56 -24.28
C ALA A 169 -26.13 10.13 -25.44
N LYS A 170 -25.74 9.81 -26.66
CA LYS A 170 -26.54 10.05 -27.84
C LYS A 170 -27.88 9.30 -27.77
N ASP A 171 -27.89 8.20 -27.02
CA ASP A 171 -29.09 7.40 -26.79
C ASP A 171 -29.71 7.77 -25.45
N LYS A 172 -30.88 8.32 -25.48
CA LYS A 172 -31.66 8.56 -24.25
C LYS A 172 -32.02 7.22 -23.62
N PRO A 173 -31.94 7.08 -22.27
CA PRO A 173 -32.43 5.87 -21.63
C PRO A 173 -33.89 5.62 -22.03
N PRO A 174 -34.29 4.36 -22.22
CA PRO A 174 -35.68 4.06 -22.58
C PRO A 174 -36.60 4.59 -21.46
N VAL A 175 -37.69 5.23 -21.87
CA VAL A 175 -38.72 5.65 -20.93
C VAL A 175 -39.48 4.41 -20.48
N ILE A 176 -39.47 4.13 -19.19
CA ILE A 176 -40.21 3.01 -18.61
C ILE A 176 -41.56 3.53 -18.13
N ASP A 177 -42.64 2.98 -18.64
CA ASP A 177 -43.96 3.16 -18.04
C ASP A 177 -43.99 2.42 -16.70
N ARG A 178 -43.99 3.17 -15.62
CA ARG A 178 -44.00 2.63 -14.26
C ARG A 178 -45.33 1.94 -13.89
N THR A 179 -46.37 2.16 -14.63
CA THR A 179 -47.68 1.54 -14.37
C THR A 179 -47.73 0.12 -14.93
N THR A 180 -47.10 -0.10 -16.07
CA THR A 180 -47.13 -1.38 -16.78
C THR A 180 -45.77 -2.09 -16.72
N ASN A 181 -44.77 -1.40 -16.24
CA ASN A 181 -43.38 -1.85 -16.24
C ASN A 181 -42.84 -2.20 -17.64
N THR A 182 -43.37 -1.53 -18.65
CA THR A 182 -43.03 -1.73 -20.05
C THR A 182 -42.18 -0.56 -20.57
N ILE A 183 -41.27 -0.87 -21.49
CA ILE A 183 -40.48 0.15 -22.20
C ILE A 183 -41.37 0.84 -23.20
N ILE A 184 -41.52 2.16 -23.10
CA ILE A 184 -42.19 2.98 -24.10
C ILE A 184 -41.24 3.18 -25.27
N PRO A 185 -41.56 2.75 -26.49
CA PRO A 185 -40.74 2.98 -27.66
C PRO A 185 -40.49 4.48 -27.87
N ALA A 186 -39.29 4.86 -28.25
CA ALA A 186 -38.89 6.25 -28.42
C ALA A 186 -39.58 6.95 -29.58
N GLU A 187 -40.14 6.18 -30.54
CA GLU A 187 -40.90 6.70 -31.70
C GLU A 187 -42.11 5.83 -32.01
N PRO A 188 -43.25 6.44 -32.49
CA PRO A 188 -44.39 5.69 -32.95
C PRO A 188 -44.04 4.84 -34.17
N GLY A 189 -44.17 3.52 -34.06
CA GLY A 189 -43.87 2.57 -35.12
C GLY A 189 -42.53 1.87 -35.04
N ALA A 190 -41.68 2.18 -34.06
CA ALA A 190 -40.51 1.36 -33.75
C ALA A 190 -40.98 -0.01 -33.25
N ALA A 191 -40.43 -1.10 -33.82
CA ALA A 191 -40.69 -2.44 -33.35
C ALA A 191 -40.37 -2.52 -31.85
N PRO A 192 -41.18 -3.22 -31.03
CA PRO A 192 -40.87 -3.41 -29.64
C PRO A 192 -39.49 -4.02 -29.56
N VAL A 193 -38.55 -3.27 -28.98
CA VAL A 193 -37.24 -3.82 -28.64
C VAL A 193 -37.56 -4.99 -27.76
N ASN A 194 -37.36 -6.22 -28.24
CA ASN A 194 -37.36 -7.39 -27.41
C ASN A 194 -36.41 -7.04 -26.26
N ALA A 195 -37.00 -6.79 -25.09
CA ALA A 195 -36.28 -6.38 -23.93
C ALA A 195 -35.45 -7.55 -23.42
N ARG A 196 -34.39 -7.91 -24.17
CA ARG A 196 -33.26 -8.59 -23.62
C ARG A 196 -32.64 -7.58 -22.68
N TRP A 197 -32.49 -7.95 -21.42
CA TRP A 197 -31.69 -7.23 -20.47
C TRP A 197 -30.29 -7.10 -21.07
N GLU A 198 -30.06 -6.10 -21.87
CA GLU A 198 -28.71 -5.65 -22.15
C GLU A 198 -28.22 -5.07 -20.84
N SER A 199 -27.07 -5.59 -20.38
CA SER A 199 -26.35 -5.00 -19.25
C SER A 199 -26.38 -3.49 -19.46
N GLN A 200 -26.80 -2.73 -18.44
CA GLN A 200 -26.86 -1.26 -18.48
C GLN A 200 -25.61 -0.75 -19.20
N PRO A 201 -25.75 0.04 -20.28
CA PRO A 201 -24.57 0.52 -20.98
C PRO A 201 -23.70 1.24 -19.98
N ARG A 202 -22.43 0.84 -19.88
CA ARG A 202 -21.46 1.46 -18.96
C ARG A 202 -21.40 2.95 -19.28
N SER A 203 -21.38 3.80 -18.26
CA SER A 203 -21.10 5.21 -18.43
C SER A 203 -19.71 5.37 -19.06
N ASP A 204 -19.57 6.34 -19.92
CA ASP A 204 -18.34 6.74 -20.60
C ASP A 204 -17.49 7.72 -19.75
N SER A 205 -17.70 7.74 -18.44
CA SER A 205 -17.06 8.70 -17.55
C SER A 205 -16.66 8.12 -16.19
N ILE A 206 -15.66 8.78 -15.61
CA ILE A 206 -15.33 8.70 -14.19
C ILE A 206 -15.83 9.99 -13.56
N GLU A 207 -16.72 9.88 -12.57
CA GLU A 207 -17.27 11.02 -11.86
C GLU A 207 -16.78 11.06 -10.43
N VAL A 208 -16.40 12.25 -9.97
CA VAL A 208 -15.86 12.48 -8.63
C VAL A 208 -16.66 13.57 -7.95
N LEU A 209 -17.03 13.34 -6.70
CA LEU A 209 -17.71 14.29 -5.83
C LEU A 209 -16.95 14.42 -4.51
N ALA A 210 -16.63 15.64 -4.12
CA ALA A 210 -16.17 15.99 -2.77
C ALA A 210 -17.11 17.03 -2.14
N HIS A 211 -17.28 16.95 -0.83
CA HIS A 211 -17.90 18.02 -0.05
C HIS A 211 -16.84 19.06 0.36
N SER A 212 -16.33 19.77 -0.62
CA SER A 212 -15.25 20.76 -0.51
C SER A 212 -15.53 21.95 -1.42
N PRO A 213 -15.11 23.18 -1.06
CA PRO A 213 -15.19 24.33 -1.93
C PRO A 213 -14.25 24.26 -3.15
N GLY A 214 -13.34 23.30 -3.18
CA GLY A 214 -12.44 23.05 -4.29
C GLY A 214 -11.46 21.92 -3.97
N MET A 215 -10.70 21.50 -4.97
CA MET A 215 -9.62 20.53 -4.80
C MET A 215 -8.53 20.71 -5.85
N ASP A 216 -7.33 20.27 -5.49
CA ASP A 216 -6.22 20.11 -6.42
C ASP A 216 -6.30 18.74 -7.09
N VAL A 217 -5.98 18.70 -8.37
CA VAL A 217 -5.96 17.45 -9.16
C VAL A 217 -4.66 17.36 -9.90
N TYR A 218 -4.04 16.18 -9.83
CA TYR A 218 -2.78 15.91 -10.52
C TYR A 218 -2.96 14.78 -11.53
N VAL A 219 -2.35 14.93 -12.70
CA VAL A 219 -2.27 13.89 -13.74
C VAL A 219 -0.80 13.51 -13.90
N PHE A 220 -0.53 12.21 -13.77
CA PHE A 220 0.79 11.61 -13.97
C PHE A 220 0.77 10.83 -15.28
N ALA A 221 1.51 11.26 -16.27
CA ALA A 221 1.55 10.59 -17.56
C ALA A 221 2.71 9.60 -17.65
N GLY A 222 2.53 8.55 -18.41
CA GLY A 222 3.56 7.57 -18.73
C GLY A 222 3.24 6.85 -20.03
N PRO A 223 4.23 6.24 -20.70
CA PRO A 223 3.95 5.36 -21.82
C PRO A 223 3.22 4.08 -21.41
N SER A 224 3.23 3.75 -20.11
CA SER A 224 2.56 2.61 -19.51
C SER A 224 1.93 2.95 -18.15
N PRO A 225 0.98 2.12 -17.66
CA PRO A 225 0.46 2.27 -16.30
C PRO A 225 1.55 2.25 -15.22
N LEU A 226 2.57 1.42 -15.39
CA LEU A 226 3.70 1.36 -14.46
C LEU A 226 4.48 2.69 -14.42
N ASP A 227 4.72 3.32 -15.56
CA ASP A 227 5.45 4.61 -15.60
C ASP A 227 4.63 5.74 -14.95
N ALA A 228 3.31 5.72 -15.08
CA ALA A 228 2.44 6.64 -14.38
C ALA A 228 2.53 6.46 -12.85
N VAL A 229 2.52 5.23 -12.36
CA VAL A 229 2.70 4.91 -10.92
C VAL A 229 4.10 5.28 -10.44
N ARG A 230 5.15 4.99 -11.21
CA ARG A 230 6.53 5.42 -10.91
C ARG A 230 6.61 6.93 -10.75
N ARG A 231 5.96 7.66 -11.64
CA ARG A 231 5.93 9.13 -11.62
C ARG A 231 5.20 9.66 -10.38
N TYR A 232 4.07 9.07 -10.01
CA TYR A 232 3.38 9.40 -8.76
C TYR A 232 4.27 9.15 -7.53
N ASN A 233 4.94 8.01 -7.45
CA ASN A 233 5.82 7.69 -6.33
C ASN A 233 7.00 8.67 -6.24
N LEU A 234 7.62 9.01 -7.37
CA LEU A 234 8.71 9.99 -7.42
C LEU A 234 8.23 11.41 -7.09
N PHE A 235 7.03 11.78 -7.50
CA PHE A 235 6.42 13.06 -7.16
C PHE A 235 6.12 13.16 -5.66
N SER A 236 5.77 12.05 -5.02
CA SER A 236 5.57 11.94 -3.57
C SER A 236 6.89 11.99 -2.77
N GLY A 237 8.05 11.99 -3.42
CA GLY A 237 9.37 12.04 -2.77
C GLY A 237 10.25 10.80 -3.00
N GLY A 238 9.84 9.88 -3.86
CA GLY A 238 10.41 8.55 -4.05
C GLY A 238 9.81 7.52 -3.11
N GLY A 239 10.10 6.24 -3.32
CA GLY A 239 9.64 5.18 -2.45
C GLY A 239 10.45 5.06 -1.16
N ALA A 240 9.94 4.33 -0.20
CA ALA A 240 10.66 3.99 1.03
C ALA A 240 11.91 3.14 0.71
N LEU A 241 13.03 3.44 1.39
CA LEU A 241 14.21 2.59 1.46
C LEU A 241 14.41 2.18 2.92
N PRO A 242 13.87 1.04 3.36
CA PRO A 242 14.05 0.53 4.72
C PRO A 242 15.52 0.24 5.02
N PRO A 243 15.94 0.14 6.29
CA PRO A 243 17.24 -0.41 6.62
C PRO A 243 17.30 -1.89 6.23
N LYS A 244 18.51 -2.44 6.00
CA LYS A 244 18.69 -3.85 5.60
C LYS A 244 18.04 -4.81 6.60
N TRP A 245 18.21 -4.59 7.89
CA TRP A 245 17.57 -5.40 8.94
C TRP A 245 16.03 -5.28 8.97
N GLY A 246 15.45 -4.16 8.49
CA GLY A 246 14.00 -3.97 8.37
C GLY A 246 13.36 -4.87 7.33
N LEU A 247 14.13 -5.43 6.41
CA LEU A 247 13.70 -6.41 5.43
C LEU A 247 13.86 -7.86 5.89
N GLY A 248 14.41 -8.09 7.11
CA GLY A 248 14.51 -9.38 7.73
C GLY A 248 13.19 -9.91 8.29
N PHE A 249 13.21 -10.52 9.47
CA PHE A 249 12.02 -11.12 10.10
C PHE A 249 11.68 -10.44 11.43
N LEU A 250 10.38 -10.15 11.63
CA LEU A 250 9.81 -9.57 12.84
C LEU A 250 8.96 -10.62 13.58
N ASN A 251 9.22 -10.84 14.85
CA ASN A 251 8.31 -11.57 15.74
C ASN A 251 7.67 -10.61 16.74
N ARG A 252 6.34 -10.55 16.81
CA ARG A 252 5.61 -9.80 17.85
C ARG A 252 5.21 -10.75 18.98
N VAL A 253 5.59 -10.38 20.20
CA VAL A 253 5.38 -11.21 21.38
C VAL A 253 4.01 -10.96 22.02
N ARG A 254 3.61 -11.84 22.94
CA ARG A 254 2.38 -11.63 23.73
C ARG A 254 2.41 -10.30 24.48
N THR A 255 1.23 -9.67 24.51
CA THR A 255 1.01 -8.35 25.11
C THR A 255 1.56 -8.22 26.53
N ARG A 256 1.48 -9.27 27.34
CA ARG A 256 1.83 -9.20 28.76
C ARG A 256 3.22 -9.77 29.11
N TYR A 257 4.06 -10.01 28.12
CA TYR A 257 5.41 -10.51 28.39
C TYR A 257 6.24 -9.50 29.19
N THR A 258 7.06 -10.05 30.08
CA THR A 258 8.11 -9.32 30.79
C THR A 258 9.38 -9.26 29.95
N ALA A 259 10.33 -8.39 30.31
CA ALA A 259 11.65 -8.33 29.68
C ALA A 259 12.31 -9.71 29.59
N ALA A 260 12.27 -10.48 30.69
CA ALA A 260 12.86 -11.83 30.73
C ALA A 260 12.17 -12.80 29.74
N GLN A 261 10.85 -12.74 29.59
CA GLN A 261 10.11 -13.58 28.66
C GLN A 261 10.39 -13.20 27.20
N VAL A 262 10.53 -11.90 26.90
CA VAL A 262 10.94 -11.43 25.57
C VAL A 262 12.34 -11.92 25.21
N LEU A 263 13.29 -11.80 26.12
CA LEU A 263 14.67 -12.28 25.91
C LEU A 263 14.74 -13.81 25.78
N ALA A 264 13.87 -14.54 26.50
CA ALA A 264 13.72 -15.99 26.32
C ALA A 264 13.22 -16.35 24.92
N ASP A 265 12.19 -15.64 24.40
CA ASP A 265 11.74 -15.85 23.01
C ASP A 265 12.87 -15.59 22.00
N VAL A 266 13.65 -14.53 22.16
CA VAL A 266 14.82 -14.26 21.29
C VAL A 266 15.82 -15.41 21.32
N ALA A 267 16.07 -16.00 22.50
CA ALA A 267 16.95 -17.16 22.64
C ALA A 267 16.39 -18.41 21.95
N GLU A 268 15.06 -18.62 22.01
CA GLU A 268 14.37 -19.73 21.33
C GLU A 268 14.48 -19.62 19.80
N PHE A 269 14.32 -18.42 19.21
CA PHE A 269 14.56 -18.22 17.76
C PHE A 269 15.96 -18.69 17.36
N LYS A 270 16.98 -18.31 18.13
CA LYS A 270 18.37 -18.75 17.93
C LYS A 270 18.51 -20.26 18.09
N HIS A 271 17.87 -20.85 19.11
CA HIS A 271 17.90 -22.30 19.36
C HIS A 271 17.32 -23.09 18.18
N HIS A 272 16.20 -22.62 17.62
CA HIS A 272 15.55 -23.24 16.45
C HIS A 272 16.21 -22.89 15.11
N GLY A 273 17.26 -22.06 15.09
CA GLY A 273 17.92 -21.61 13.86
C GLY A 273 17.06 -20.76 12.97
N ILE A 274 16.05 -20.09 13.53
CA ILE A 274 15.14 -19.21 12.80
C ILE A 274 15.68 -17.78 12.83
N PRO A 275 15.92 -17.12 11.69
CA PRO A 275 16.35 -15.72 11.65
C PRO A 275 15.36 -14.78 12.36
N LEU A 276 15.90 -13.79 13.09
CA LEU A 276 15.11 -12.78 13.79
C LEU A 276 15.87 -11.44 13.81
N ASP A 277 15.37 -10.42 13.16
CA ASP A 277 15.96 -9.09 13.13
C ASP A 277 15.25 -8.09 14.06
N MET A 278 13.95 -8.30 14.26
CA MET A 278 13.12 -7.42 15.07
C MET A 278 12.23 -8.21 16.03
N ILE A 279 12.04 -7.65 17.23
CA ILE A 279 11.07 -8.13 18.21
C ILE A 279 10.02 -7.05 18.46
N GLY A 280 8.74 -7.38 18.28
CA GLY A 280 7.64 -6.46 18.47
C GLY A 280 7.07 -6.54 19.88
N LEU A 281 7.06 -5.41 20.60
CA LEU A 281 6.37 -5.30 21.86
C LEU A 281 4.97 -4.73 21.65
N GLU A 282 3.98 -5.48 22.07
CA GLU A 282 2.55 -5.10 22.04
C GLU A 282 2.20 -4.14 23.19
N PRO A 283 0.97 -3.62 23.34
CA PRO A 283 0.63 -2.57 24.32
C PRO A 283 1.24 -2.72 25.71
N GLY A 284 1.50 -3.94 26.12
CA GLY A 284 2.01 -4.27 27.45
C GLY A 284 3.42 -3.82 27.79
N TRP A 285 4.17 -3.19 26.91
CA TRP A 285 5.42 -2.56 27.28
C TRP A 285 5.18 -1.27 28.11
N MET A 286 3.99 -0.67 27.97
CA MET A 286 3.57 0.53 28.69
C MET A 286 2.87 0.20 29.99
N ASP A 287 2.98 1.10 30.96
CA ASP A 287 2.24 1.06 32.21
C ASP A 287 0.74 1.29 32.01
N HIS A 288 0.35 2.02 30.95
CA HIS A 288 -1.03 2.24 30.54
C HIS A 288 -1.15 2.36 29.00
N ALA A 289 -2.08 1.64 28.38
CA ALA A 289 -2.18 1.54 26.91
C ALA A 289 -3.44 2.16 26.31
N TYR A 290 -4.55 2.22 27.05
CA TYR A 290 -5.83 2.78 26.61
C TYR A 290 -6.42 3.69 27.68
N PRO A 291 -6.10 5.02 27.65
CA PRO A 291 -5.24 5.72 26.69
C PRO A 291 -3.74 5.50 26.89
N CYS A 292 -2.94 5.77 25.87
CA CYS A 292 -1.50 5.56 25.92
C CYS A 292 -0.80 6.49 26.90
N SER A 293 0.13 5.92 27.70
CA SER A 293 1.04 6.69 28.53
C SER A 293 2.38 6.98 27.85
N LEU A 294 2.81 6.09 26.96
CA LEU A 294 4.13 6.07 26.31
C LEU A 294 5.28 6.02 27.34
N ASN A 295 5.03 5.44 28.50
CA ASN A 295 6.00 5.18 29.56
C ASN A 295 6.17 3.68 29.74
N TRP A 296 7.40 3.24 30.04
CA TRP A 296 7.67 1.83 30.31
C TRP A 296 6.95 1.36 31.59
N ASP A 297 6.40 0.17 31.53
CA ASP A 297 5.89 -0.53 32.71
C ASP A 297 7.06 -1.11 33.51
N MET A 298 7.44 -0.39 34.58
CA MET A 298 8.58 -0.77 35.43
C MET A 298 8.37 -2.09 36.18
N SER A 299 7.13 -2.60 36.24
CA SER A 299 6.88 -3.93 36.85
C SER A 299 7.26 -5.07 35.90
N ARG A 300 7.13 -4.87 34.60
CA ARG A 300 7.47 -5.84 33.54
C ARG A 300 8.84 -5.60 32.93
N PHE A 301 9.26 -4.35 32.86
CA PHE A 301 10.54 -3.89 32.33
C PHE A 301 11.25 -3.04 33.39
N PRO A 302 11.77 -3.63 34.50
CA PRO A 302 12.30 -2.88 35.62
C PRO A 302 13.53 -2.04 35.27
N ASP A 303 14.28 -2.43 34.26
CA ASP A 303 15.39 -1.67 33.67
C ASP A 303 15.28 -1.72 32.13
N PRO A 304 14.50 -0.79 31.51
CA PRO A 304 14.32 -0.78 30.07
C PRO A 304 15.62 -0.60 29.28
N LYS A 305 16.59 0.16 29.85
CA LYS A 305 17.88 0.34 29.20
C LYS A 305 18.67 -0.96 29.14
N SER A 306 18.80 -1.67 30.23
CA SER A 306 19.48 -2.99 30.28
C SER A 306 18.79 -4.00 29.36
N PHE A 307 17.46 -4.01 29.32
CA PHE A 307 16.70 -4.85 28.39
C PHE A 307 17.05 -4.53 26.91
N LEU A 308 17.05 -3.26 26.52
CA LEU A 308 17.41 -2.84 25.16
C LEU A 308 18.89 -3.13 24.84
N ASP A 309 19.81 -2.99 25.81
CA ASP A 309 21.22 -3.34 25.63
C ASP A 309 21.37 -4.83 25.31
N GLN A 310 20.61 -5.70 26.01
CA GLN A 310 20.63 -7.15 25.77
C GLN A 310 20.03 -7.51 24.39
N LEU A 311 18.95 -6.83 23.93
CA LEU A 311 18.45 -7.00 22.57
C LEU A 311 19.48 -6.62 21.52
N ALA A 312 20.13 -5.46 21.68
CA ALA A 312 21.18 -5.01 20.77
C ALA A 312 22.35 -6.00 20.72
N ALA A 313 22.79 -6.52 21.88
CA ALA A 313 23.82 -7.54 21.96
C ALA A 313 23.42 -8.86 21.27
N ALA A 314 22.13 -9.18 21.23
CA ALA A 314 21.59 -10.32 20.52
C ALA A 314 21.38 -10.04 19.00
N GLY A 315 21.70 -8.84 18.51
CA GLY A 315 21.48 -8.46 17.10
C GLY A 315 20.02 -8.14 16.72
N VAL A 316 19.15 -7.98 17.73
CA VAL A 316 17.72 -7.80 17.55
C VAL A 316 17.29 -6.38 17.93
N ARG A 317 16.34 -5.80 17.19
CA ARG A 317 15.81 -4.46 17.45
C ARG A 317 14.35 -4.52 17.89
N ALA A 318 13.99 -3.68 18.88
CA ALA A 318 12.61 -3.56 19.33
C ALA A 318 11.77 -2.73 18.36
N ASN A 319 10.54 -3.18 18.10
CA ASN A 319 9.48 -2.43 17.43
C ASN A 319 8.31 -2.29 18.40
N LEU A 320 8.01 -1.05 18.83
CA LEU A 320 7.10 -0.78 19.94
C LEU A 320 5.71 -0.37 19.43
N TRP A 321 4.68 -0.99 19.98
CA TRP A 321 3.29 -0.62 19.68
C TRP A 321 2.92 0.68 20.42
N PHE A 322 2.16 1.55 19.79
CA PHE A 322 1.41 2.61 20.43
C PHE A 322 0.20 3.05 19.59
N ASN A 323 -0.77 3.70 20.26
CA ASN A 323 -1.75 4.54 19.59
C ASN A 323 -1.51 6.03 19.96
N PRO A 324 -1.91 6.99 19.14
CA PRO A 324 -1.57 8.39 19.34
C PRO A 324 -2.48 9.13 20.33
N TYR A 325 -3.34 8.43 21.09
CA TYR A 325 -4.29 9.01 22.04
C TYR A 325 -3.69 9.00 23.44
N VAL A 326 -3.49 10.18 24.01
CA VAL A 326 -2.72 10.34 25.26
C VAL A 326 -3.64 10.60 26.44
N GLY A 327 -3.39 9.90 27.54
CA GLY A 327 -4.21 10.02 28.74
C GLY A 327 -3.51 10.62 29.95
N PRO A 328 -4.28 10.95 31.01
CA PRO A 328 -3.77 11.47 32.26
C PRO A 328 -2.65 10.64 32.93
N PRO A 329 -2.55 9.29 32.77
CA PRO A 329 -1.42 8.53 33.30
C PRO A 329 -0.06 9.03 32.83
N SER A 330 0.01 9.66 31.65
CA SER A 330 1.22 10.31 31.15
C SER A 330 1.22 11.82 31.47
N ILE A 331 1.22 12.20 32.74
CA ILE A 331 1.00 13.59 33.18
C ILE A 331 1.82 14.61 32.39
N PRO A 332 3.18 14.48 32.23
CA PRO A 332 3.94 15.51 31.51
C PRO A 332 3.57 15.61 30.02
N LEU A 333 3.33 14.48 29.35
CA LEU A 333 2.97 14.43 27.93
C LEU A 333 1.53 14.95 27.73
N TYR A 334 0.60 14.45 28.54
CA TYR A 334 -0.81 14.85 28.52
C TYR A 334 -0.97 16.36 28.67
N GLN A 335 -0.34 16.96 29.72
CA GLN A 335 -0.43 18.40 29.96
C GLN A 335 0.13 19.25 28.82
N LYS A 336 1.22 18.78 28.18
CA LYS A 336 1.82 19.48 27.04
C LYS A 336 0.95 19.40 25.79
N LEU A 337 0.29 18.27 25.55
CA LEU A 337 -0.57 18.06 24.38
C LEU A 337 -1.99 18.59 24.56
N LEU A 338 -2.46 18.79 25.80
CA LEU A 338 -3.82 19.23 26.09
C LEU A 338 -4.23 20.54 25.33
N PRO A 339 -3.37 21.56 25.21
CA PRO A 339 -3.71 22.76 24.42
C PRO A 339 -3.92 22.51 22.94
N TYR A 340 -3.40 21.39 22.43
CA TYR A 340 -3.47 20.98 21.03
C TYR A 340 -4.49 19.87 20.79
N ALA A 341 -5.36 19.57 21.77
CA ALA A 341 -6.33 18.49 21.67
C ALA A 341 -7.61 18.92 20.96
N GLY A 342 -8.16 18.05 20.16
CA GLY A 342 -9.50 18.19 19.58
C GLY A 342 -10.61 18.05 20.62
N THR A 343 -11.84 18.31 20.21
CA THR A 343 -13.02 18.38 21.10
C THR A 343 -13.52 17.03 21.62
N HIS A 344 -13.00 15.91 21.11
CA HIS A 344 -13.44 14.57 21.45
C HIS A 344 -12.31 13.71 22.02
N LEU A 345 -12.69 12.67 22.75
CA LEU A 345 -11.76 11.68 23.29
C LEU A 345 -11.85 10.38 22.50
N VAL A 346 -10.73 9.67 22.40
CA VAL A 346 -10.67 8.31 21.89
C VAL A 346 -9.99 7.43 22.94
N TRP A 347 -10.61 6.32 23.31
CA TRP A 347 -10.12 5.42 24.39
C TRP A 347 -9.84 6.18 25.70
N ASN A 348 -10.68 7.17 26.04
CA ASN A 348 -10.51 8.11 27.17
C ASN A 348 -9.23 8.99 27.09
N GLY A 349 -8.53 9.00 25.97
CA GLY A 349 -7.39 9.86 25.70
C GLY A 349 -7.77 11.09 24.86
N ILE A 350 -7.03 12.18 25.05
CA ILE A 350 -7.10 13.33 24.14
C ILE A 350 -6.62 12.92 22.75
N VAL A 351 -7.16 13.58 21.74
CA VAL A 351 -6.77 13.43 20.33
C VAL A 351 -5.97 14.65 19.92
N PRO A 352 -4.62 14.61 19.96
CA PRO A 352 -3.80 15.75 19.57
C PRO A 352 -3.93 16.08 18.09
N ASP A 353 -3.92 17.35 17.76
CA ASP A 353 -3.92 17.84 16.39
C ASP A 353 -2.51 17.77 15.79
N TYR A 354 -2.14 16.63 15.24
CA TYR A 354 -0.84 16.44 14.60
C TYR A 354 -0.69 17.15 13.25
N SER A 355 -1.67 17.94 12.82
CA SER A 355 -1.46 18.90 11.74
C SER A 355 -0.68 20.15 12.19
N LEU A 356 -0.51 20.31 13.52
CA LEU A 356 0.27 21.37 14.14
C LEU A 356 1.70 20.90 14.46
N PRO A 357 2.74 21.63 14.00
CA PRO A 357 4.15 21.27 14.26
C PRO A 357 4.50 21.16 15.75
N GLU A 358 3.84 21.91 16.61
CA GLU A 358 4.04 21.88 18.06
C GLU A 358 3.63 20.54 18.65
N ALA A 359 2.46 20.02 18.26
CA ALA A 359 1.99 18.70 18.72
C ALA A 359 2.90 17.58 18.23
N GLN A 360 3.35 17.66 16.97
CA GLN A 360 4.34 16.71 16.40
C GLN A 360 5.66 16.73 17.21
N THR A 361 6.16 17.93 17.52
CA THR A 361 7.40 18.12 18.28
C THR A 361 7.29 17.53 19.69
N ILE A 362 6.17 17.78 20.38
CA ILE A 362 5.94 17.27 21.73
C ILE A 362 5.95 15.73 21.75
N LEU A 363 5.26 15.09 20.80
CA LEU A 363 5.25 13.62 20.67
C LEU A 363 6.66 13.08 20.34
N ALA A 364 7.32 13.66 19.34
CA ALA A 364 8.65 13.23 18.92
C ALA A 364 9.68 13.37 20.05
N ASP A 365 9.67 14.46 20.80
CA ASP A 365 10.56 14.67 21.95
C ASP A 365 10.30 13.68 23.08
N HIS A 366 9.04 13.30 23.30
CA HIS A 366 8.70 12.31 24.30
C HIS A 366 9.22 10.91 23.89
N LEU A 367 8.93 10.48 22.65
CA LEU A 367 9.43 9.19 22.11
C LEU A 367 10.95 9.16 22.08
N LYS A 368 11.59 10.28 21.74
CA LYS A 368 13.05 10.36 21.76
C LYS A 368 13.60 10.09 23.15
N ARG A 369 13.17 10.86 24.15
CA ARG A 369 13.72 10.77 25.52
C ARG A 369 13.39 9.44 26.21
N ASN A 370 12.14 8.95 26.07
CA ASN A 370 11.66 7.80 26.83
C ASN A 370 11.93 6.48 26.15
N VAL A 371 12.25 6.48 24.85
CA VAL A 371 12.46 5.25 24.08
C VAL A 371 13.80 5.26 23.36
N LEU A 372 14.03 6.19 22.41
CA LEU A 372 15.19 6.14 21.54
C LEU A 372 16.51 6.38 22.30
N ASP A 373 16.54 7.36 23.21
CA ASP A 373 17.76 7.75 23.93
C ASP A 373 18.23 6.68 24.95
N LEU A 374 17.38 5.71 25.29
CA LEU A 374 17.77 4.60 26.16
C LEU A 374 18.82 3.70 25.49
N ASN A 375 18.59 3.31 24.26
CA ASN A 375 19.55 2.68 23.37
C ASN A 375 19.11 2.85 21.90
N PRO A 376 19.64 3.85 21.19
CA PRO A 376 19.22 4.10 19.80
C PRO A 376 19.45 2.90 18.87
N ALA A 377 20.48 2.07 19.10
CA ALA A 377 20.79 0.91 18.26
C ALA A 377 19.76 -0.21 18.42
N ALA A 378 19.09 -0.28 19.56
CA ALA A 378 18.11 -1.32 19.86
C ALA A 378 16.68 -0.98 19.42
N ILE A 379 16.40 0.25 19.01
CA ILE A 379 15.06 0.64 18.57
C ILE A 379 15.00 0.64 17.05
N GLY A 380 14.19 -0.26 16.49
CA GLY A 380 13.97 -0.40 15.04
C GLY A 380 12.81 0.44 14.51
N GLY A 381 11.77 0.67 15.30
CA GLY A 381 10.61 1.39 14.85
C GLY A 381 9.39 1.23 15.75
N PHE A 382 8.24 1.60 15.19
CA PHE A 382 6.98 1.55 15.90
C PHE A 382 5.87 0.86 15.07
N LYS A 383 4.93 0.23 15.79
CA LYS A 383 3.61 -0.15 15.27
C LYS A 383 2.62 0.91 15.74
N ILE A 384 2.12 1.70 14.80
CA ILE A 384 1.15 2.78 15.03
C ILE A 384 -0.24 2.22 14.78
N ASP A 385 -1.02 2.10 15.84
CA ASP A 385 -2.33 1.45 15.81
C ASP A 385 -3.49 2.44 16.00
N GLU A 386 -4.73 1.98 15.78
CA GLU A 386 -5.98 2.68 16.06
C GLU A 386 -6.16 4.03 15.33
N VAL A 387 -5.49 4.25 14.20
CA VAL A 387 -5.60 5.50 13.41
C VAL A 387 -6.58 5.36 12.22
N ASP A 388 -7.22 4.21 12.08
CA ASP A 388 -8.10 3.81 10.98
C ASP A 388 -9.52 3.49 11.41
N GLY A 389 -9.88 3.81 12.65
CA GLY A 389 -11.18 3.44 13.20
C GLY A 389 -12.34 4.17 12.54
N SER A 390 -13.54 3.58 12.66
CA SER A 390 -14.79 4.17 12.22
C SER A 390 -15.26 5.29 13.16
N ASP A 391 -16.29 6.00 12.75
CA ASP A 391 -17.01 7.00 13.56
C ASP A 391 -17.65 6.42 14.84
N LYS A 392 -17.63 5.10 15.01
CA LYS A 392 -18.13 4.44 16.23
C LYS A 392 -17.19 4.58 17.43
N TYR A 393 -15.90 4.72 17.21
CA TYR A 393 -14.89 4.83 18.28
C TYR A 393 -13.74 5.81 18.00
N LEU A 394 -13.66 6.42 16.81
CA LEU A 394 -12.93 7.66 16.61
C LEU A 394 -13.87 8.85 16.85
N TRP A 395 -13.39 10.04 16.58
CA TRP A 395 -14.17 11.27 16.65
C TRP A 395 -15.16 11.38 15.48
N PRO A 396 -16.30 12.07 15.65
CA PRO A 396 -17.23 12.37 14.54
C PRO A 396 -16.64 13.40 13.58
N ASP A 397 -17.19 13.46 12.36
CA ASP A 397 -16.76 14.46 11.35
C ASP A 397 -16.94 15.89 11.81
N THR A 398 -17.86 16.13 12.75
CA THR A 398 -18.11 17.44 13.38
C THR A 398 -17.13 17.81 14.50
N ALA A 399 -16.17 16.96 14.84
CA ALA A 399 -15.13 17.29 15.80
C ALA A 399 -14.33 18.49 15.29
N LEU A 400 -13.89 19.34 16.23
CA LEU A 400 -13.09 20.52 15.92
C LEU A 400 -11.70 20.38 16.55
N PHE A 401 -10.71 20.85 15.82
CA PHE A 401 -9.31 20.81 16.23
C PHE A 401 -8.72 22.23 16.31
N PRO A 402 -7.69 22.45 17.14
CA PRO A 402 -7.10 23.78 17.35
C PRO A 402 -6.57 24.44 16.07
N SER A 403 -6.20 23.68 15.05
CA SER A 403 -5.83 24.19 13.73
C SER A 403 -6.99 24.78 12.92
N GLY A 404 -8.23 24.69 13.42
CA GLY A 404 -9.44 25.05 12.70
C GLY A 404 -9.96 24.00 11.73
N ARG A 405 -9.37 22.81 11.72
CA ARG A 405 -9.79 21.67 10.90
C ARG A 405 -10.90 20.89 11.60
N ASP A 406 -11.72 20.24 10.79
CA ASP A 406 -12.80 19.38 11.29
C ASP A 406 -12.38 17.90 11.37
N GLY A 407 -13.29 17.08 11.91
CA GLY A 407 -13.06 15.66 12.13
C GLY A 407 -12.85 14.85 10.86
N GLU A 408 -13.51 15.22 9.75
CA GLU A 408 -13.35 14.56 8.46
C GLU A 408 -11.92 14.72 7.93
N GLN A 409 -11.41 15.97 7.90
CA GLN A 409 -10.07 16.28 7.41
C GLN A 409 -8.99 15.54 8.21
N LEU A 410 -9.12 15.55 9.54
CA LEU A 410 -8.14 14.89 10.41
C LEU A 410 -8.25 13.36 10.30
N ARG A 411 -9.44 12.79 10.10
CA ARG A 411 -9.56 11.34 9.90
C ARG A 411 -8.84 10.85 8.64
N GLN A 412 -8.95 11.59 7.54
CA GLN A 412 -8.29 11.24 6.28
C GLN A 412 -6.75 11.38 6.34
N THR A 413 -6.22 12.18 7.25
CA THR A 413 -4.80 12.51 7.31
C THR A 413 -4.11 12.07 8.59
N TYR A 414 -4.83 11.61 9.61
CA TYR A 414 -4.27 11.41 10.96
C TYR A 414 -3.14 10.38 11.00
N GLY A 415 -3.36 9.20 10.41
CA GLY A 415 -2.32 8.18 10.31
C GLY A 415 -1.09 8.68 9.55
N LEU A 416 -1.32 9.39 8.44
CA LEU A 416 -0.25 9.99 7.62
C LEU A 416 0.58 11.01 8.42
N LEU A 417 -0.06 11.87 9.22
CA LEU A 417 0.61 12.86 10.05
C LEU A 417 1.42 12.23 11.19
N VAL A 418 0.87 11.19 11.83
CA VAL A 418 1.57 10.46 12.91
C VAL A 418 2.75 9.67 12.37
N GLN A 419 2.60 8.95 11.24
CA GLN A 419 3.71 8.21 10.64
C GLN A 419 4.84 9.16 10.18
N LYS A 420 4.49 10.32 9.63
CA LYS A 420 5.45 11.36 9.28
C LYS A 420 6.20 11.85 10.52
N THR A 421 5.49 12.12 11.61
CA THR A 421 6.09 12.56 12.87
C THR A 421 7.14 11.57 13.39
N VAL A 422 6.81 10.27 13.34
CA VAL A 422 7.75 9.20 13.73
C VAL A 422 8.91 9.09 12.74
N PHE A 423 8.63 9.13 11.44
CA PHE A 423 9.68 9.10 10.41
C PHE A 423 10.67 10.26 10.58
N ASP A 424 10.16 11.49 10.74
CA ASP A 424 10.99 12.69 10.92
C ASP A 424 11.88 12.61 12.17
N LEU A 425 11.40 11.96 13.24
CA LEU A 425 12.20 11.70 14.45
C LEU A 425 13.43 10.84 14.12
N PHE A 426 13.25 9.76 13.37
CA PHE A 426 14.36 8.90 12.95
C PHE A 426 15.26 9.61 11.93
N HIS A 427 14.70 10.32 10.96
CA HIS A 427 15.43 11.07 9.95
C HIS A 427 16.36 12.14 10.58
N LYS A 428 15.84 12.91 11.55
CA LYS A 428 16.62 13.91 12.31
C LYS A 428 17.81 13.30 13.09
N THR A 429 17.72 12.04 13.44
CA THR A 429 18.81 11.31 14.10
C THR A 429 19.72 10.55 13.13
N ASN A 430 19.52 10.75 11.82
CA ASN A 430 20.21 10.07 10.72
C ASN A 430 20.12 8.55 10.81
N ARG A 431 18.96 8.01 11.15
CA ARG A 431 18.72 6.56 11.27
C ARG A 431 17.46 6.17 10.53
N ARG A 432 17.54 5.13 9.73
CA ARG A 432 16.36 4.56 9.09
C ARG A 432 15.53 3.73 10.08
N THR A 433 14.25 3.60 9.78
CA THR A 433 13.28 2.84 10.58
C THR A 433 12.51 1.87 9.70
N MET A 434 11.91 0.88 10.32
CA MET A 434 10.89 0.02 9.72
C MET A 434 9.74 -0.14 10.71
N GLY A 435 8.53 0.23 10.29
CA GLY A 435 7.37 0.26 11.16
C GLY A 435 6.11 -0.35 10.52
N GLN A 436 5.05 -0.32 11.31
CA GLN A 436 3.72 -0.70 10.88
C GLN A 436 2.75 0.45 11.15
N ILE A 437 1.68 0.53 10.35
CA ILE A 437 0.62 1.54 10.52
C ILE A 437 -0.74 0.95 10.17
N ARG A 438 -1.80 1.35 10.91
CA ARG A 438 -3.17 0.91 10.62
C ARG A 438 -3.84 1.70 9.51
N GLY A 439 -3.49 2.96 9.33
CA GLY A 439 -4.12 3.80 8.33
C GLY A 439 -3.19 4.87 7.79
N THR A 440 -3.24 5.12 6.48
CA THR A 440 -2.48 6.16 5.80
C THR A 440 -3.22 6.62 4.54
N ASN A 441 -2.61 7.50 3.73
CA ASN A 441 -3.23 8.01 2.51
C ASN A 441 -2.17 8.39 1.46
N ALA A 442 -2.57 9.14 0.42
CA ALA A 442 -1.70 9.57 -0.67
C ALA A 442 -0.46 10.34 -0.16
N GLY A 443 0.65 10.15 -0.86
CA GLY A 443 1.95 10.75 -0.51
C GLY A 443 2.78 9.92 0.48
N ALA A 444 2.29 8.74 0.93
CA ALA A 444 2.98 7.89 1.90
C ALA A 444 4.16 7.09 1.34
N ALA A 445 4.43 7.14 0.04
CA ALA A 445 5.48 6.33 -0.61
C ALA A 445 6.86 6.41 0.05
N PRO A 446 7.35 7.56 0.57
CA PRO A 446 8.66 7.67 1.20
C PRO A 446 8.78 6.97 2.55
N TYR A 447 7.65 6.66 3.19
CA TYR A 447 7.62 6.22 4.57
C TYR A 447 7.72 4.69 4.69
N PRO A 448 8.72 4.14 5.41
CA PRO A 448 8.91 2.69 5.58
C PRO A 448 7.96 2.13 6.65
N PHE A 449 6.69 2.42 6.52
CA PHE A 449 5.63 1.88 7.37
C PHE A 449 4.72 1.00 6.53
N VAL A 450 4.58 -0.24 6.96
CA VAL A 450 3.76 -1.23 6.28
C VAL A 450 2.36 -1.20 6.87
N ILE A 451 1.36 -1.07 6.02
CA ILE A 451 -0.03 -1.17 6.45
C ILE A 451 -0.34 -2.61 6.81
N TYR A 452 -1.05 -2.81 7.91
CA TYR A 452 -1.58 -4.09 8.35
C TYR A 452 -3.04 -3.94 8.75
N ASN A 453 -3.77 -5.04 8.80
CA ASN A 453 -5.13 -5.06 9.33
C ASN A 453 -5.45 -6.37 10.04
N ASP A 454 -6.66 -6.46 10.61
CA ASP A 454 -7.14 -7.62 11.33
C ASP A 454 -7.88 -8.64 10.43
N ASN A 455 -7.82 -8.50 9.10
CA ASN A 455 -8.34 -9.49 8.18
C ASN A 455 -7.29 -10.59 7.93
N TYR A 456 -7.66 -11.85 8.18
CA TYR A 456 -6.77 -13.02 8.06
C TYR A 456 -7.18 -13.98 6.95
N GLU A 457 -8.15 -13.61 6.13
CA GLU A 457 -8.52 -14.41 4.97
C GLU A 457 -7.37 -14.40 3.95
N PHE A 458 -6.84 -15.59 3.64
CA PHE A 458 -5.61 -15.73 2.83
C PHE A 458 -5.73 -15.07 1.46
N ALA A 459 -6.83 -15.29 0.75
CA ALA A 459 -7.05 -14.72 -0.58
C ALA A 459 -7.11 -13.18 -0.53
N ASP A 460 -7.79 -12.63 0.47
CA ASP A 460 -7.97 -11.19 0.63
C ASP A 460 -6.65 -10.48 0.86
N TYR A 461 -5.77 -11.03 1.72
CA TYR A 461 -4.51 -10.36 1.97
C TYR A 461 -3.53 -10.44 0.78
N ILE A 462 -3.58 -11.50 -0.04
CA ILE A 462 -2.78 -11.55 -1.29
C ILE A 462 -3.30 -10.52 -2.29
N THR A 463 -4.62 -10.39 -2.42
CA THR A 463 -5.23 -9.36 -3.26
C THR A 463 -4.85 -7.95 -2.82
N ALA A 464 -4.91 -7.65 -1.52
CA ALA A 464 -4.49 -6.36 -0.96
C ALA A 464 -2.99 -6.08 -1.16
N LEU A 465 -2.15 -7.12 -0.97
CA LEU A 465 -0.72 -7.02 -1.22
C LEU A 465 -0.43 -6.62 -2.68
N ALA A 466 -1.07 -7.25 -3.64
CA ALA A 466 -0.94 -6.91 -5.05
C ALA A 466 -1.49 -5.50 -5.36
N ASN A 467 -2.67 -5.13 -4.81
CA ASN A 467 -3.27 -3.81 -4.98
C ASN A 467 -2.40 -2.66 -4.46
N SER A 468 -1.60 -2.88 -3.41
CA SER A 468 -0.74 -1.85 -2.84
C SER A 468 0.23 -1.25 -3.87
N GLY A 469 0.60 -2.02 -4.89
CA GLY A 469 1.45 -1.56 -5.99
C GLY A 469 0.88 -0.42 -6.83
N PHE A 470 -0.44 -0.22 -6.85
CA PHE A 470 -1.07 0.93 -7.52
C PHE A 470 -1.08 2.18 -6.65
N ALA A 471 -1.02 2.05 -5.32
CA ALA A 471 -1.39 3.10 -4.39
C ALA A 471 -0.21 3.87 -3.79
N GLY A 472 1.04 3.47 -4.07
CA GLY A 472 2.22 4.09 -3.46
C GLY A 472 2.29 3.90 -1.95
N VAL A 473 1.82 2.75 -1.45
CA VAL A 473 1.88 2.35 -0.05
C VAL A 473 2.46 0.95 0.07
N LEU A 474 2.97 0.60 1.23
CA LEU A 474 3.43 -0.74 1.53
C LEU A 474 2.35 -1.50 2.30
N TRP A 475 2.11 -2.74 1.92
CA TRP A 475 1.17 -3.65 2.58
C TRP A 475 1.87 -4.96 2.92
N SER A 476 1.59 -5.51 4.10
CA SER A 476 1.97 -6.88 4.44
C SER A 476 0.86 -7.56 5.24
N PRO A 477 0.57 -8.82 4.92
CA PRO A 477 -0.29 -9.63 5.75
C PRO A 477 0.39 -9.92 7.10
N GLU A 478 -0.42 -10.19 8.11
CA GLU A 478 0.06 -10.72 9.37
C GLU A 478 -0.15 -12.24 9.43
N VAL A 479 0.83 -12.97 9.97
CA VAL A 479 0.64 -14.37 10.36
C VAL A 479 0.36 -14.38 11.86
N ARG A 480 -0.80 -14.87 12.25
CA ARG A 480 -1.16 -15.08 13.65
C ARG A 480 -2.24 -16.15 13.77
N GLY A 481 -2.17 -16.98 14.80
CA GLY A 481 -3.18 -17.99 15.12
C GLY A 481 -3.54 -18.83 13.91
N SER A 482 -2.90 -19.97 13.72
CA SER A 482 -3.16 -20.84 12.59
C SER A 482 -4.18 -21.93 12.93
N LYS A 483 -4.86 -22.46 11.92
CA LYS A 483 -5.80 -23.57 12.06
C LYS A 483 -5.07 -24.93 12.07
N SER A 484 -3.87 -24.98 11.52
CA SER A 484 -3.04 -26.19 11.39
C SER A 484 -1.59 -25.83 11.10
N GLY A 485 -0.67 -26.79 11.15
CA GLY A 485 0.72 -26.61 10.74
C GLY A 485 0.83 -26.17 9.28
N GLU A 486 0.04 -26.75 8.37
CA GLU A 486 0.01 -26.31 6.97
C GLU A 486 -0.46 -24.85 6.84
N ASP A 487 -1.49 -24.42 7.59
CA ASP A 487 -1.96 -23.01 7.55
C ASP A 487 -0.86 -22.05 8.03
N MET A 488 -0.16 -22.38 9.14
CA MET A 488 1.00 -21.63 9.61
C MET A 488 2.09 -21.52 8.53
N LEU A 489 2.44 -22.66 7.94
CA LEU A 489 3.48 -22.74 6.92
C LEU A 489 3.14 -21.92 5.67
N ARG A 490 1.93 -22.08 5.10
CA ARG A 490 1.54 -21.36 3.87
C ARG A 490 1.48 -19.86 4.08
N ARG A 491 0.99 -19.41 5.25
CA ARG A 491 1.02 -17.99 5.64
C ARG A 491 2.43 -17.48 5.81
N THR A 492 3.32 -18.24 6.47
CA THR A 492 4.73 -17.86 6.65
C THR A 492 5.46 -17.79 5.31
N GLN A 493 5.24 -18.77 4.43
CA GLN A 493 5.78 -18.74 3.06
C GLN A 493 5.33 -17.47 2.31
N ALA A 494 4.05 -17.12 2.37
CA ALA A 494 3.52 -15.94 1.69
C ALA A 494 4.09 -14.63 2.27
N VAL A 495 4.14 -14.48 3.60
CA VAL A 495 4.65 -13.27 4.24
C VAL A 495 6.15 -13.07 4.00
N CYS A 496 6.92 -14.15 3.80
CA CYS A 496 8.33 -14.05 3.42
C CYS A 496 8.55 -13.40 2.05
N PHE A 497 7.53 -13.34 1.20
CA PHE A 497 7.55 -12.63 -0.09
C PHE A 497 6.68 -11.37 -0.07
N SER A 498 6.65 -10.65 1.05
CA SER A 498 6.00 -9.36 1.23
C SER A 498 6.99 -8.28 1.72
N PRO A 499 6.63 -7.00 1.75
CA PRO A 499 7.52 -5.93 2.23
C PRO A 499 8.05 -6.15 3.64
N LEU A 500 7.23 -6.66 4.57
CA LEU A 500 7.63 -6.99 5.94
C LEU A 500 7.21 -8.43 6.26
N ALA A 501 8.17 -9.29 6.52
CA ALA A 501 7.89 -10.65 6.99
C ALA A 501 7.72 -10.65 8.50
N LEU A 502 6.58 -11.14 8.98
CA LEU A 502 6.30 -11.13 10.40
C LEU A 502 5.39 -12.29 10.86
N TYR A 503 5.58 -12.64 12.15
CA TYR A 503 4.61 -13.39 12.93
C TYR A 503 4.11 -12.52 14.09
N ASN A 504 2.78 -12.50 14.29
CA ASN A 504 2.14 -11.70 15.34
C ASN A 504 1.52 -12.58 16.42
N GLY A 505 2.30 -12.86 17.46
CA GLY A 505 1.88 -13.66 18.61
C GLY A 505 1.17 -12.88 19.73
N TRP A 506 0.68 -11.67 19.49
CA TRP A 506 0.17 -10.75 20.51
C TRP A 506 -0.86 -11.35 21.49
N ALA A 507 -1.69 -12.26 21.03
CA ALA A 507 -2.76 -12.91 21.80
C ALA A 507 -2.67 -14.44 21.80
N SER A 508 -1.60 -15.02 21.21
CA SER A 508 -1.45 -16.47 21.06
C SER A 508 -0.24 -17.00 21.81
N ASP A 509 -0.34 -18.21 22.34
CA ASP A 509 0.80 -18.98 22.84
C ASP A 509 1.48 -19.80 21.74
N GLU A 510 0.88 -19.86 20.54
CA GLU A 510 1.43 -20.53 19.39
C GLU A 510 2.73 -19.85 18.95
N LYS A 511 3.70 -20.66 18.58
CA LYS A 511 5.02 -20.24 18.09
C LYS A 511 5.25 -20.83 16.71
N LEU A 512 6.19 -20.29 15.97
CA LEU A 512 6.59 -20.82 14.66
C LEU A 512 7.06 -22.28 14.70
N TRP A 513 7.45 -22.76 15.87
CA TRP A 513 7.88 -24.14 16.13
C TRP A 513 6.83 -24.99 16.87
N SER A 514 5.58 -24.55 16.92
CA SER A 514 4.50 -25.29 17.60
C SER A 514 4.01 -26.50 16.80
N HIS A 515 4.37 -26.61 15.52
CA HIS A 515 3.93 -27.67 14.61
C HIS A 515 5.14 -28.49 14.10
N PRO A 516 5.54 -29.56 14.80
CA PRO A 516 6.76 -30.32 14.49
C PRO A 516 6.84 -30.86 13.06
N ASP A 517 5.70 -31.16 12.43
CA ASP A 517 5.58 -31.66 11.07
C ASP A 517 5.98 -30.66 9.99
N VAL A 518 6.00 -29.36 10.30
CA VAL A 518 6.31 -28.30 9.32
C VAL A 518 7.39 -27.30 9.82
N ASN A 519 7.93 -27.46 11.02
CA ASN A 519 8.88 -26.53 11.63
C ASN A 519 10.11 -26.25 10.73
N ASP A 520 10.66 -27.30 10.12
CA ASP A 520 11.82 -27.15 9.23
C ASP A 520 11.47 -26.33 7.99
N TYR A 521 10.29 -26.52 7.41
CA TYR A 521 9.84 -25.75 6.24
C TYR A 521 9.56 -24.29 6.59
N ILE A 522 9.02 -24.02 7.79
CA ILE A 522 8.83 -22.66 8.30
C ILE A 522 10.18 -21.95 8.46
N ARG A 523 11.14 -22.60 9.13
CA ARG A 523 12.51 -22.08 9.25
C ARG A 523 13.12 -21.81 7.88
N ASP A 524 13.05 -22.75 6.96
CA ASP A 524 13.67 -22.66 5.64
C ASP A 524 13.07 -21.53 4.80
N ALA A 525 11.76 -21.25 4.93
CA ALA A 525 11.11 -20.10 4.29
C ALA A 525 11.67 -18.78 4.82
N ILE A 526 11.86 -18.64 6.14
CA ILE A 526 12.42 -17.43 6.77
C ILE A 526 13.92 -17.29 6.41
N VAL A 527 14.68 -18.40 6.42
CA VAL A 527 16.08 -18.41 5.98
C VAL A 527 16.21 -17.98 4.52
N LEU A 528 15.32 -18.46 3.63
CA LEU A 528 15.32 -18.06 2.22
C LEU A 528 15.12 -16.54 2.06
N ARG A 529 14.20 -15.94 2.84
CA ARG A 529 14.04 -14.48 2.86
C ARG A 529 15.34 -13.76 3.24
N GLY A 530 16.02 -14.22 4.28
CA GLY A 530 17.32 -13.66 4.72
C GLY A 530 18.39 -13.77 3.62
N ARG A 531 18.42 -14.90 2.90
CA ARG A 531 19.33 -15.10 1.77
C ARG A 531 19.03 -14.17 0.60
N LEU A 532 17.76 -13.85 0.35
CA LEU A 532 17.30 -12.93 -0.70
C LEU A 532 17.48 -11.45 -0.33
N LEU A 533 18.05 -11.13 0.85
CA LEU A 533 18.19 -9.75 1.31
C LEU A 533 18.81 -8.79 0.28
N PRO A 534 19.88 -9.13 -0.47
CA PRO A 534 20.41 -8.23 -1.50
C PRO A 534 19.40 -7.96 -2.63
N TYR A 535 18.64 -8.95 -3.04
CA TYR A 535 17.57 -8.82 -4.04
C TYR A 535 16.44 -7.89 -3.54
N LEU A 536 15.98 -8.11 -2.31
CA LEU A 536 14.94 -7.30 -1.67
C LEU A 536 15.39 -5.85 -1.52
N TYR A 537 16.62 -5.67 -1.03
CA TYR A 537 17.19 -4.33 -0.83
C TYR A 537 17.33 -3.56 -2.14
N ASN A 538 17.79 -4.22 -3.20
CA ASN A 538 17.85 -3.66 -4.55
C ASN A 538 16.46 -3.25 -5.07
N THR A 539 15.44 -4.07 -4.82
CA THR A 539 14.06 -3.78 -5.20
C THR A 539 13.53 -2.52 -4.50
N PHE A 540 13.84 -2.33 -3.20
CA PHE A 540 13.48 -1.13 -2.48
C PHE A 540 14.33 0.09 -2.89
N ALA A 541 15.58 -0.10 -3.30
CA ALA A 541 16.39 0.96 -3.90
C ALA A 541 15.80 1.44 -5.23
N GLN A 542 15.32 0.54 -6.08
CA GLN A 542 14.57 0.90 -7.29
C GLN A 542 13.29 1.68 -6.95
N TYR A 543 12.59 1.28 -5.88
CA TYR A 543 11.44 2.05 -5.40
C TYR A 543 11.82 3.46 -4.99
N ARG A 544 12.92 3.63 -4.25
CA ARG A 544 13.42 4.94 -3.82
C ARG A 544 13.88 5.82 -4.99
N HIS A 545 14.69 5.27 -5.89
CA HIS A 545 15.41 6.05 -6.91
C HIS A 545 14.69 6.12 -8.25
N GLU A 546 13.77 5.17 -8.52
CA GLU A 546 13.07 5.07 -9.81
C GLU A 546 11.54 5.09 -9.67
N GLY A 547 11.02 5.03 -8.44
CA GLY A 547 9.58 4.99 -8.16
C GLY A 547 8.91 3.65 -8.45
N THR A 548 9.67 2.61 -8.80
CA THR A 548 9.13 1.29 -9.17
C THR A 548 8.64 0.56 -7.93
N PRO A 549 7.33 0.26 -7.79
CA PRO A 549 6.81 -0.42 -6.60
C PRO A 549 7.48 -1.78 -6.38
N PRO A 550 7.85 -2.15 -5.13
CA PRO A 550 8.49 -3.44 -4.84
C PRO A 550 7.56 -4.62 -5.11
N ILE A 551 6.28 -4.47 -4.85
CA ILE A 551 5.24 -5.41 -5.19
C ILE A 551 4.42 -4.83 -6.34
N ARG A 552 4.22 -5.61 -7.41
CA ARG A 552 3.44 -5.17 -8.55
C ARG A 552 2.36 -6.20 -8.89
N PRO A 553 1.10 -5.76 -8.99
CA PRO A 553 0.04 -6.60 -9.54
C PRO A 553 0.37 -6.97 -10.99
N MET A 554 -0.19 -8.08 -11.44
CA MET A 554 0.05 -8.59 -12.81
C MET A 554 -0.35 -7.58 -13.89
N GLN A 555 -1.29 -6.71 -13.59
CA GLN A 555 -1.76 -5.63 -14.47
C GLN A 555 -0.69 -4.55 -14.73
N LEU A 556 0.28 -4.41 -13.83
CA LEU A 556 1.47 -3.54 -14.02
C LEU A 556 2.66 -4.30 -14.62
N ALA A 557 2.61 -5.63 -14.68
CA ALA A 557 3.69 -6.43 -15.23
C ALA A 557 3.70 -6.36 -16.77
N ALA A 558 4.86 -6.20 -17.37
CA ALA A 558 4.99 -6.19 -18.83
C ALA A 558 4.48 -7.51 -19.43
N GLY A 559 3.63 -7.42 -20.46
CA GLY A 559 3.11 -8.57 -21.21
C GLY A 559 1.88 -9.25 -20.61
N VAL A 560 1.37 -8.81 -19.48
CA VAL A 560 0.03 -9.22 -19.02
C VAL A 560 -1.00 -8.37 -19.75
N SER A 561 -1.65 -8.95 -20.75
CA SER A 561 -2.75 -8.31 -21.46
C SER A 561 -4.03 -8.49 -20.66
N THR A 562 -4.69 -7.41 -20.31
CA THR A 562 -6.06 -7.43 -19.80
C THR A 562 -7.05 -7.80 -20.92
N GLU A 563 -6.64 -7.81 -22.18
CA GLU A 563 -7.47 -8.16 -23.32
C GLU A 563 -7.92 -9.62 -23.30
N ALA A 564 -7.14 -10.56 -22.73
CA ALA A 564 -7.64 -11.92 -22.48
C ALA A 564 -8.88 -11.91 -21.59
N SER A 565 -9.11 -10.82 -20.89
CA SER A 565 -10.32 -10.59 -20.11
C SER A 565 -11.47 -10.01 -20.92
N MET A 566 -11.22 -9.37 -22.04
CA MET A 566 -12.24 -8.67 -22.82
C MET A 566 -12.84 -9.49 -23.96
N THR A 567 -12.21 -10.57 -24.39
CA THR A 567 -12.77 -11.48 -25.39
C THR A 567 -13.95 -12.30 -24.89
N ALA A 568 -14.30 -12.22 -23.62
CA ALA A 568 -15.60 -12.62 -23.12
C ALA A 568 -16.72 -11.61 -23.45
N THR A 569 -16.65 -10.88 -24.56
CA THR A 569 -17.82 -10.36 -25.26
C THR A 569 -18.57 -11.50 -25.93
N GLY A 570 -18.62 -12.64 -25.28
CA GLY A 570 -19.59 -13.66 -25.60
C GLY A 570 -20.95 -13.01 -25.51
N LYS A 571 -21.70 -12.98 -26.59
CA LYS A 571 -23.15 -12.77 -26.56
C LYS A 571 -23.64 -13.56 -25.36
N LEU A 572 -24.28 -12.89 -24.40
CA LEU A 572 -24.94 -13.57 -23.31
C LEU A 572 -25.76 -14.70 -23.91
N ASP A 573 -25.41 -15.91 -23.57
CA ASP A 573 -26.21 -17.08 -23.97
C ASP A 573 -27.62 -16.80 -23.44
N ALA A 574 -28.61 -16.89 -24.32
CA ALA A 574 -30.01 -16.65 -23.95
C ALA A 574 -30.53 -17.61 -22.86
N THR A 575 -29.72 -18.63 -22.51
CA THR A 575 -29.97 -19.60 -21.45
C THR A 575 -29.23 -19.29 -20.17
N ALA A 576 -28.29 -18.30 -20.16
CA ALA A 576 -27.58 -17.88 -18.96
C ALA A 576 -28.52 -17.16 -17.98
N ASN A 577 -28.36 -17.44 -16.70
CA ASN A 577 -29.05 -16.74 -15.63
C ASN A 577 -28.75 -15.24 -15.75
N PRO A 578 -29.78 -14.34 -15.96
CA PRO A 578 -29.53 -12.92 -16.15
C PRO A 578 -28.96 -12.23 -14.90
N TYR A 579 -28.97 -12.89 -13.76
CA TYR A 579 -28.38 -12.42 -12.50
C TYR A 579 -26.96 -12.99 -12.26
N GLU A 580 -26.52 -13.93 -13.05
CA GLU A 580 -25.10 -14.31 -13.05
C GLU A 580 -24.34 -13.23 -13.83
N VAL A 581 -23.55 -12.47 -13.08
CA VAL A 581 -22.47 -11.70 -13.69
C VAL A 581 -21.64 -12.70 -14.49
N PRO A 582 -21.51 -12.55 -15.83
CA PRO A 582 -20.63 -13.42 -16.62
C PRO A 582 -19.31 -13.51 -15.84
N PRO A 583 -18.68 -14.69 -15.70
CA PRO A 583 -17.39 -14.77 -15.05
C PRO A 583 -16.53 -13.72 -15.73
N ALA A 584 -16.36 -12.60 -15.02
CA ALA A 584 -15.51 -11.52 -15.45
C ALA A 584 -14.23 -12.22 -15.82
N ALA A 585 -13.74 -11.98 -17.01
CA ALA A 585 -12.54 -12.57 -17.49
C ALA A 585 -11.57 -12.61 -16.32
N ARG A 586 -11.03 -13.76 -16.04
CA ARG A 586 -10.51 -14.18 -14.76
C ARG A 586 -9.47 -13.17 -14.28
N GLU A 587 -9.85 -12.33 -13.35
CA GLU A 587 -8.97 -11.31 -12.81
C GLU A 587 -7.81 -11.98 -12.07
N VAL A 588 -6.57 -11.69 -12.49
CA VAL A 588 -5.39 -12.23 -11.84
C VAL A 588 -5.08 -11.39 -10.61
N LYS A 589 -5.49 -11.85 -9.44
CA LYS A 589 -5.38 -11.14 -8.16
C LYS A 589 -4.71 -11.96 -7.06
N ASP A 590 -4.32 -13.17 -7.35
CA ASP A 590 -3.76 -14.15 -6.42
C ASP A 590 -2.27 -14.46 -6.67
N GLN A 591 -1.61 -13.64 -7.50
CA GLN A 591 -0.18 -13.67 -7.80
C GLN A 591 0.32 -12.26 -8.11
N TYR A 592 1.63 -12.03 -7.96
CA TYR A 592 2.24 -10.72 -8.14
C TYR A 592 3.72 -10.82 -8.48
N MET A 593 4.28 -9.75 -9.04
CA MET A 593 5.73 -9.60 -9.19
C MET A 593 6.32 -9.01 -7.90
N PHE A 594 7.38 -9.64 -7.40
CA PHE A 594 8.23 -9.06 -6.36
C PHE A 594 9.57 -8.67 -6.98
N GLY A 595 9.82 -7.37 -7.14
CA GLY A 595 10.90 -6.87 -7.98
C GLY A 595 10.72 -7.25 -9.45
N ASP A 596 11.76 -7.10 -10.25
CA ASP A 596 11.69 -7.26 -11.71
C ASP A 596 11.73 -8.71 -12.18
N SER A 597 12.21 -9.62 -11.33
CA SER A 597 12.60 -10.96 -11.75
C SER A 597 11.79 -12.10 -11.14
N LEU A 598 11.08 -11.87 -10.01
CA LEU A 598 10.36 -12.91 -9.30
C LEU A 598 8.84 -12.77 -9.46
N LEU A 599 8.20 -13.80 -10.01
CA LEU A 599 6.75 -13.99 -9.99
C LEU A 599 6.41 -14.89 -8.79
N VAL A 600 5.63 -14.37 -7.86
CA VAL A 600 5.23 -15.09 -6.64
C VAL A 600 3.76 -15.47 -6.75
N ALA A 601 3.46 -16.74 -6.56
CA ALA A 601 2.12 -17.31 -6.68
C ALA A 601 1.77 -18.11 -5.42
N PRO A 602 1.42 -17.46 -4.28
CA PRO A 602 1.13 -18.13 -3.03
C PRO A 602 -0.01 -19.14 -3.18
N ILE A 603 0.09 -20.24 -2.46
CA ILE A 603 -0.95 -21.27 -2.44
C ILE A 603 -1.67 -21.24 -1.09
N PRO A 604 -3.01 -21.17 -1.08
CA PRO A 604 -3.77 -21.21 0.18
C PRO A 604 -3.58 -22.55 0.91
N PRO A 605 -3.76 -22.59 2.24
CA PRO A 605 -3.80 -23.85 2.98
C PRO A 605 -4.92 -24.75 2.43
N ASP A 606 -4.76 -26.05 2.54
CA ASP A 606 -5.69 -27.09 2.05
C ASP A 606 -5.89 -27.12 0.50
N VAL A 607 -5.16 -26.30 -0.26
CA VAL A 607 -5.15 -26.30 -1.72
C VAL A 607 -3.89 -27.00 -2.22
N LYS A 608 -4.07 -28.06 -3.01
CA LYS A 608 -2.94 -28.85 -3.54
C LYS A 608 -2.41 -28.34 -4.87
N THR A 609 -3.30 -27.84 -5.72
CA THR A 609 -2.96 -27.35 -7.06
C THR A 609 -3.53 -25.97 -7.30
N ARG A 610 -2.82 -25.15 -8.06
CA ARG A 610 -3.32 -23.85 -8.53
C ARG A 610 -2.87 -23.56 -9.96
N LYS A 611 -3.62 -22.69 -10.63
CA LYS A 611 -3.22 -22.12 -11.92
C LYS A 611 -2.38 -20.88 -11.69
N VAL A 612 -1.32 -20.73 -12.48
CA VAL A 612 -0.42 -19.56 -12.49
C VAL A 612 -0.31 -19.03 -13.90
N LEU A 613 -0.59 -17.76 -14.09
CA LEU A 613 -0.39 -17.05 -15.36
C LEU A 613 1.07 -16.60 -15.44
N LEU A 614 1.83 -17.19 -16.37
CA LEU A 614 3.18 -16.74 -16.70
C LEU A 614 3.09 -15.63 -17.76
N PRO A 615 3.64 -14.43 -17.47
CA PRO A 615 3.71 -13.33 -18.46
C PRO A 615 4.55 -13.68 -19.68
N ALA A 616 4.58 -12.76 -20.67
CA ALA A 616 5.42 -12.92 -21.86
C ALA A 616 6.90 -13.15 -21.50
N GLY A 617 7.55 -14.03 -22.24
CA GLY A 617 8.91 -14.51 -22.01
C GLY A 617 8.94 -15.90 -21.39
N LYS A 618 10.15 -16.46 -21.26
CA LYS A 618 10.35 -17.76 -20.60
C LYS A 618 10.45 -17.58 -19.09
N TRP A 619 9.96 -18.56 -18.35
CA TRP A 619 9.98 -18.61 -16.89
C TRP A 619 10.51 -19.93 -16.37
N TYR A 620 11.25 -19.88 -15.27
CA TYR A 620 11.88 -21.00 -14.63
C TYR A 620 11.44 -21.11 -13.18
N ASP A 621 11.26 -22.30 -12.67
CA ASP A 621 11.00 -22.54 -11.25
C ASP A 621 12.21 -22.09 -10.41
N PHE A 622 11.99 -21.24 -9.44
CA PHE A 622 13.06 -20.66 -8.60
C PHE A 622 13.84 -21.72 -7.82
N HIS A 623 13.15 -22.76 -7.34
CA HIS A 623 13.74 -23.77 -6.45
C HIS A 623 14.53 -24.80 -7.22
N THR A 624 14.03 -25.21 -8.37
CA THR A 624 14.61 -26.33 -9.16
C THR A 624 15.39 -25.86 -10.39
N GLY A 625 15.18 -24.63 -10.85
CA GLY A 625 15.72 -24.14 -12.12
C GLY A 625 15.08 -24.72 -13.37
N LYS A 626 14.09 -25.59 -13.25
CA LYS A 626 13.41 -26.20 -14.40
C LYS A 626 12.59 -25.17 -15.16
N PHE A 627 12.56 -25.32 -16.49
CA PHE A 627 11.66 -24.54 -17.32
C PHE A 627 10.20 -24.77 -16.90
N ALA A 628 9.48 -23.68 -16.63
CA ALA A 628 8.11 -23.72 -16.15
C ALA A 628 7.08 -23.46 -17.26
N GLY A 629 7.41 -22.60 -18.23
CA GLY A 629 6.51 -22.23 -19.33
C GLY A 629 6.84 -20.85 -19.91
N ALA A 630 6.04 -20.41 -20.90
CA ALA A 630 6.23 -19.13 -21.58
C ALA A 630 4.89 -18.56 -22.08
N ASN A 631 4.49 -17.39 -21.55
CA ASN A 631 3.26 -16.71 -22.01
C ASN A 631 2.02 -17.62 -21.98
N GLU A 632 1.83 -18.32 -20.91
CA GLU A 632 0.76 -19.32 -20.74
C GLU A 632 0.30 -19.43 -19.30
N THR A 633 -0.85 -20.08 -19.10
CA THR A 633 -1.31 -20.46 -17.76
C THR A 633 -0.93 -21.91 -17.51
N ILE A 634 -0.11 -22.13 -16.50
CA ILE A 634 0.31 -23.47 -16.06
C ILE A 634 -0.46 -23.91 -14.82
N GLU A 635 -0.53 -25.22 -14.59
CA GLU A 635 -1.01 -25.79 -13.32
C GLU A 635 0.19 -26.30 -12.52
N VAL A 636 0.24 -25.92 -11.24
CA VAL A 636 1.34 -26.28 -10.34
C VAL A 636 0.82 -27.01 -9.09
N THR A 637 1.58 -28.01 -8.65
CA THR A 637 1.32 -28.82 -7.44
C THR A 637 2.57 -28.77 -6.55
N PRO A 638 2.79 -27.66 -5.80
CA PRO A 638 3.99 -27.52 -4.98
C PRO A 638 3.95 -28.46 -3.78
N SER A 639 5.12 -28.90 -3.34
CA SER A 639 5.26 -29.58 -2.05
C SER A 639 5.01 -28.60 -0.88
N LEU A 640 4.89 -29.13 0.33
CA LEU A 640 4.83 -28.27 1.54
C LEU A 640 6.14 -27.46 1.72
N ALA A 641 7.27 -27.98 1.27
CA ALA A 641 8.57 -27.32 1.44
C ALA A 641 8.70 -26.02 0.65
N THR A 642 7.88 -25.78 -0.39
CA THR A 642 8.10 -24.65 -1.31
C THR A 642 6.83 -23.86 -1.56
N ILE A 643 6.98 -22.54 -1.66
CA ILE A 643 6.02 -21.63 -2.25
C ILE A 643 6.31 -21.54 -3.76
N PRO A 644 5.31 -21.56 -4.66
CA PRO A 644 5.53 -21.33 -6.07
C PRO A 644 6.12 -19.94 -6.34
N VAL A 645 7.36 -19.92 -6.81
CA VAL A 645 8.09 -18.74 -7.26
C VAL A 645 8.74 -19.06 -8.58
N PHE A 646 8.57 -18.16 -9.56
CA PHE A 646 9.14 -18.30 -10.90
C PHE A 646 10.08 -17.15 -11.19
N VAL A 647 11.15 -17.46 -11.90
CA VAL A 647 12.20 -16.51 -12.27
C VAL A 647 12.16 -16.29 -13.77
N LYS A 648 12.24 -15.02 -14.16
CA LYS A 648 12.31 -14.62 -15.57
C LYS A 648 13.63 -15.09 -16.22
N ASP A 649 13.57 -15.51 -17.48
CA ASP A 649 14.75 -15.88 -18.28
C ASP A 649 15.82 -14.79 -18.31
N GLY A 650 17.06 -15.15 -18.08
CA GLY A 650 18.20 -14.25 -18.00
C GLY A 650 18.32 -13.49 -16.67
N ALA A 651 17.44 -13.69 -15.71
CA ALA A 651 17.48 -12.96 -14.45
C ALA A 651 18.73 -13.32 -13.62
N LEU A 652 19.34 -12.28 -13.02
CA LEU A 652 20.41 -12.40 -12.04
C LEU A 652 19.84 -12.16 -10.64
N ILE A 653 19.83 -13.18 -9.80
CA ILE A 653 19.28 -13.11 -8.44
C ILE A 653 20.45 -13.05 -7.45
N PRO A 654 20.71 -11.89 -6.83
CA PRO A 654 21.73 -11.76 -5.80
C PRO A 654 21.25 -12.35 -4.47
N MET A 655 22.06 -13.18 -3.85
CA MET A 655 21.78 -13.86 -2.59
C MET A 655 23.01 -13.84 -1.66
N ILE A 656 22.79 -14.07 -0.37
CA ILE A 656 23.85 -14.29 0.61
C ILE A 656 23.69 -15.65 1.28
N GLU A 657 24.70 -16.08 2.01
CA GLU A 657 24.64 -17.31 2.81
C GLU A 657 23.62 -17.19 3.96
N PRO A 658 23.07 -18.32 4.43
CA PRO A 658 22.14 -18.33 5.55
C PRO A 658 22.71 -17.64 6.80
N ARG A 659 21.90 -16.81 7.46
CA ARG A 659 22.28 -16.02 8.63
C ARG A 659 21.08 -15.92 9.59
N LEU A 660 21.37 -15.70 10.88
CA LEU A 660 20.34 -15.45 11.89
C LEU A 660 19.86 -13.98 11.91
N HIS A 661 20.68 -13.08 11.37
CA HIS A 661 20.38 -11.65 11.29
C HIS A 661 20.88 -11.07 9.97
N ALA A 662 20.28 -9.96 9.52
CA ALA A 662 20.81 -9.17 8.42
C ALA A 662 22.24 -8.71 8.74
N PRO A 663 23.12 -8.52 7.74
CA PRO A 663 24.45 -7.97 7.95
C PRO A 663 24.41 -6.64 8.70
N ALA A 664 25.29 -6.48 9.68
CA ALA A 664 25.45 -5.21 10.40
C ALA A 664 26.05 -4.13 9.49
N ALA A 665 25.85 -2.87 9.85
CA ALA A 665 26.49 -1.76 9.13
C ALA A 665 28.02 -1.93 9.13
N GLY A 666 28.62 -1.84 7.94
CA GLY A 666 30.07 -2.05 7.73
C GLY A 666 30.51 -3.51 7.71
N GLU A 667 29.62 -4.47 7.96
CA GLU A 667 29.92 -5.88 7.78
C GLU A 667 29.99 -6.24 6.30
N THR A 668 31.02 -6.98 5.90
CA THR A 668 31.20 -7.46 4.53
C THR A 668 30.87 -8.94 4.44
N VAL A 669 29.99 -9.32 3.51
CA VAL A 669 29.52 -10.69 3.32
C VAL A 669 29.80 -11.20 1.90
N ALA A 670 29.85 -12.54 1.73
CA ALA A 670 29.97 -13.13 0.41
C ALA A 670 28.63 -13.01 -0.35
N LEU A 671 28.71 -12.69 -1.66
CA LEU A 671 27.56 -12.59 -2.55
C LEU A 671 27.52 -13.80 -3.50
N GLU A 672 26.36 -14.40 -3.67
CA GLU A 672 26.07 -15.35 -4.72
C GLU A 672 25.18 -14.68 -5.77
N ILE A 673 25.59 -14.71 -7.04
CA ILE A 673 24.75 -14.29 -8.17
C ILE A 673 24.27 -15.57 -8.88
N ARG A 674 22.97 -15.81 -8.85
CA ARG A 674 22.32 -16.90 -9.57
C ARG A 674 21.74 -16.40 -10.88
N HIS A 675 22.23 -16.96 -11.98
CA HIS A 675 21.66 -16.76 -13.30
C HIS A 675 20.68 -17.87 -13.63
N TYR A 676 19.49 -17.52 -14.10
CA TYR A 676 18.45 -18.47 -14.48
C TYR A 676 18.18 -18.43 -15.97
N GLY A 677 18.12 -19.63 -16.58
CA GLY A 677 17.68 -19.80 -17.94
C GLY A 677 18.77 -19.68 -19.00
N GLU A 678 18.37 -19.24 -20.20
CA GLU A 678 19.17 -19.30 -21.42
C GLU A 678 19.49 -17.91 -22.02
N ALA A 679 18.78 -16.85 -21.61
CA ALA A 679 19.05 -15.51 -22.08
C ALA A 679 20.22 -14.87 -21.34
N PRO A 680 21.00 -13.97 -21.99
CA PRO A 680 21.98 -13.14 -21.28
C PRO A 680 21.35 -12.38 -20.11
N GLY A 681 22.09 -12.25 -19.01
CA GLY A 681 21.63 -11.58 -17.80
C GLY A 681 22.30 -10.24 -17.56
N GLN A 682 21.55 -9.30 -16.98
CA GLN A 682 22.05 -8.01 -16.51
C GLN A 682 21.39 -7.62 -15.20
N LEU A 683 22.17 -7.07 -14.27
CA LEU A 683 21.71 -6.55 -12.97
C LEU A 683 22.54 -5.32 -12.61
N SER A 684 21.87 -4.28 -12.14
CA SER A 684 22.50 -3.18 -11.41
C SER A 684 22.13 -3.34 -9.94
N LEU A 685 23.13 -3.65 -9.11
CA LEU A 685 22.93 -3.94 -7.68
C LEU A 685 23.29 -2.71 -6.85
N TYR A 686 22.32 -2.26 -6.09
CA TYR A 686 22.45 -1.13 -5.16
C TYR A 686 23.10 -1.57 -3.86
N ASP A 687 23.94 -0.69 -3.30
CA ASP A 687 24.45 -0.84 -1.94
C ASP A 687 24.72 0.51 -1.27
N ASP A 688 24.50 0.54 0.05
CA ASP A 688 24.86 1.63 0.96
C ASP A 688 25.15 1.04 2.36
N ASP A 689 25.21 1.86 3.40
CA ASP A 689 25.49 1.38 4.77
C ASP A 689 24.34 0.55 5.39
N GLY A 690 23.16 0.57 4.78
CA GLY A 690 22.00 -0.21 5.23
C GLY A 690 21.28 0.34 6.47
N GLU A 691 21.70 1.47 7.05
CA GLU A 691 21.16 1.98 8.32
C GLU A 691 20.87 3.48 8.36
N THR A 692 21.65 4.31 7.66
CA THR A 692 21.51 5.76 7.74
C THR A 692 20.85 6.39 6.51
N PHE A 693 20.53 7.69 6.60
CA PHE A 693 20.08 8.47 5.46
C PHE A 693 21.24 9.10 4.66
N ASP A 694 22.47 8.65 4.87
CA ASP A 694 23.61 9.17 4.12
C ASP A 694 23.54 8.88 2.62
N PHE A 695 22.72 7.93 2.17
CA PHE A 695 22.39 7.74 0.76
C PHE A 695 21.75 9.00 0.13
N GLU A 696 21.03 9.82 0.88
CA GLU A 696 20.47 11.10 0.38
C GLU A 696 21.57 12.12 0.06
N LYS A 697 22.76 11.95 0.66
CA LYS A 697 23.97 12.73 0.38
C LYS A 697 24.84 12.09 -0.72
N GLY A 698 24.32 11.05 -1.39
CA GLY A 698 25.01 10.33 -2.45
C GLY A 698 25.98 9.26 -1.96
N ASN A 699 25.90 8.81 -0.70
CA ASN A 699 26.71 7.71 -0.17
C ASN A 699 26.08 6.35 -0.46
N PHE A 700 26.07 5.98 -1.73
CA PHE A 700 25.60 4.69 -2.25
C PHE A 700 26.33 4.33 -3.53
N SER A 701 26.27 3.09 -3.95
CA SER A 701 26.85 2.59 -5.19
C SER A 701 25.83 1.76 -6.00
N TRP A 702 26.07 1.69 -7.32
CA TRP A 702 25.41 0.79 -8.24
C TRP A 702 26.45 -0.05 -8.97
N THR A 703 26.59 -1.32 -8.61
CA THR A 703 27.52 -2.23 -9.27
C THR A 703 26.83 -3.05 -10.34
N GLY A 704 27.40 -3.05 -11.54
CA GLY A 704 26.89 -3.79 -12.69
C GLY A 704 27.31 -5.26 -12.68
N PHE A 705 26.38 -6.17 -12.98
CA PHE A 705 26.64 -7.59 -13.21
C PHE A 705 26.08 -7.98 -14.56
N THR A 706 26.83 -8.77 -15.33
CA THR A 706 26.38 -9.35 -16.59
C THR A 706 26.74 -10.82 -16.67
N ALA A 707 25.83 -11.62 -17.23
CA ALA A 707 26.06 -13.01 -17.58
C ALA A 707 25.90 -13.20 -19.09
N THR A 708 26.91 -13.74 -19.75
CA THR A 708 26.92 -14.00 -21.20
C THR A 708 27.56 -15.36 -21.49
N GLN A 709 27.25 -15.94 -22.63
CA GLN A 709 27.98 -17.13 -23.10
C GLN A 709 29.17 -16.76 -23.95
N ASP A 710 30.27 -17.49 -23.82
CA ASP A 710 31.39 -17.41 -24.73
C ASP A 710 31.13 -18.18 -26.05
N THR A 711 32.10 -18.15 -26.93
CA THR A 711 32.01 -18.83 -28.24
C THR A 711 31.84 -20.36 -28.15
N THR A 712 32.07 -20.95 -26.98
CA THR A 712 31.90 -22.40 -26.72
C THR A 712 30.56 -22.72 -26.05
N GLY A 713 29.74 -21.71 -25.75
CA GLY A 713 28.48 -21.85 -25.04
C GLY A 713 28.62 -21.87 -23.50
N LYS A 714 29.83 -21.65 -22.95
CA LYS A 714 30.06 -21.58 -21.51
C LYS A 714 29.63 -20.25 -20.95
N TRP A 715 28.87 -20.28 -19.86
CA TRP A 715 28.47 -19.07 -19.15
C TRP A 715 29.63 -18.40 -18.42
N LEU A 716 29.74 -17.10 -18.58
CA LEU A 716 30.71 -16.22 -17.94
C LEU A 716 30.00 -15.08 -17.23
N GLY A 717 30.33 -14.87 -15.95
CA GLY A 717 29.90 -13.72 -15.18
C GLY A 717 30.95 -12.62 -15.21
N LYS A 718 30.51 -11.37 -15.40
CA LYS A 718 31.35 -10.19 -15.34
C LYS A 718 30.78 -9.18 -14.34
N ILE A 719 31.68 -8.57 -13.57
CA ILE A 719 31.36 -7.48 -12.64
C ILE A 719 31.92 -6.18 -13.21
N THR A 720 31.11 -5.15 -13.18
CA THR A 720 31.52 -3.77 -13.50
C THR A 720 31.36 -2.95 -12.22
N PRO A 721 32.44 -2.79 -11.45
CA PRO A 721 32.36 -2.08 -10.16
C PRO A 721 31.99 -0.62 -10.35
N ASP A 722 31.29 -0.06 -9.37
CA ASP A 722 31.18 1.39 -9.22
C ASP A 722 32.57 1.96 -8.90
N THR A 723 33.04 2.89 -9.70
CA THR A 723 34.37 3.49 -9.56
C THR A 723 34.40 4.73 -8.66
N THR A 724 33.30 5.05 -8.02
CA THR A 724 33.16 6.28 -7.22
C THR A 724 33.75 6.16 -5.81
N GLY A 725 34.22 4.97 -5.40
CA GLY A 725 34.74 4.70 -4.03
C GLY A 725 33.66 4.70 -2.97
N LYS A 726 32.41 4.54 -3.36
CA LYS A 726 31.23 4.47 -2.49
C LYS A 726 31.10 3.11 -1.79
N PRO A 727 30.20 2.97 -0.79
CA PRO A 727 30.03 1.74 -0.02
C PRO A 727 29.82 0.51 -0.91
N TRP A 728 30.45 -0.60 -0.53
CA TRP A 728 30.27 -1.92 -1.10
C TRP A 728 30.42 -2.98 -0.01
N SER A 729 29.33 -3.64 0.35
CA SER A 729 29.23 -4.58 1.48
C SER A 729 29.51 -6.05 1.11
N TYR A 730 30.09 -6.33 -0.09
CA TYR A 730 30.28 -7.70 -0.54
C TYR A 730 31.74 -7.99 -0.83
N SER A 731 32.33 -9.02 -0.15
CA SER A 731 33.76 -9.34 -0.22
C SER A 731 34.13 -10.22 -1.40
N ALA A 732 33.26 -11.14 -1.79
CA ALA A 732 33.49 -12.11 -2.86
C ALA A 732 32.19 -12.35 -3.61
N VAL A 733 32.30 -12.66 -4.88
CA VAL A 733 31.15 -12.99 -5.73
C VAL A 733 31.30 -14.40 -6.27
N LYS A 734 30.38 -15.27 -5.90
CA LYS A 734 30.20 -16.59 -6.48
C LYS A 734 29.12 -16.54 -7.58
N TRP A 735 29.42 -17.08 -8.74
CA TRP A 735 28.47 -17.25 -9.82
C TRP A 735 27.89 -18.66 -9.82
N THR A 736 26.56 -18.77 -9.88
CA THR A 736 25.84 -20.03 -10.05
C THR A 736 24.94 -19.92 -11.27
N PHE A 737 25.29 -20.67 -12.33
CA PHE A 737 24.51 -20.72 -13.56
C PHE A 737 23.56 -21.90 -13.49
N ILE A 738 22.25 -21.61 -13.47
CA ILE A 738 21.18 -22.59 -13.37
C ILE A 738 20.63 -22.81 -14.78
N SER A 739 21.10 -23.85 -15.44
CA SER A 739 20.66 -24.24 -16.77
C SER A 739 19.53 -25.28 -16.68
N PRO A 740 18.52 -25.22 -17.55
CA PRO A 740 17.47 -26.25 -17.65
C PRO A 740 18.04 -27.65 -17.93
N LEU A 741 19.23 -27.73 -18.51
CA LEU A 741 19.93 -29.00 -18.82
C LEU A 741 20.52 -29.67 -17.57
N ASP A 742 20.80 -28.90 -16.52
CA ASP A 742 21.37 -29.40 -15.24
C ASP A 742 20.28 -29.81 -14.23
N ALA A 743 19.02 -29.47 -14.51
CA ALA A 743 17.87 -29.75 -13.67
C ALA A 743 17.29 -31.16 -13.96
N LYS A 744 18.13 -32.21 -13.80
CA LYS A 744 17.70 -33.63 -13.89
C LYS A 744 17.09 -34.12 -12.56
#